data_71ba813153c640118743487979ca7952
#
_entry.id   71ba813153c640118743487979ca7952
#
_cell.length_a   1.000
_cell.length_b   1.000
_cell.length_c   1.000
_cell.angle_alpha   90.00
_cell.angle_beta   90.00
_cell.angle_gamma   90.00
#
_symmetry.space_group_name_H-M   'P 1'
#
loop_
_entity.id
_entity.type
_entity.pdbx_description
1 polymer ?
#
loop_
_entity_poly.entity_id
_entity_poly.type
_entity_poly.pdbx_seq_one_letter_code
_entity_poly.pdbx_strand_id
1 'polypeptide(L)'
;MAMQTQGNGSKVRLPVFDSPIVSRPEEGDVDVEAELKAWEEAERERLGIRQERRQWADGMLKPAMTKSEKARVTLLISGLTAAQDFLVEGALKGLGYNVHYFGVADGAGLQTGKEFGNRGQCNPTYFTVGSLVKHLIDLRDIHGMSSEDIVKNYVFLTAGACGPCRFGMYVTEYRKALRDAGFDGFRVMLFQQQGGLSQATGDDVGLEMNPEFFIAIIKAIVCGDVVNALSYRIRPYEVVPGSTNEAVARVKKILYEALYSRTNIFMALYRARKELAAVKVDKLRVRAKVCIIGEFWAMTTEGDGNYHLQKFLESEGAEDDIQLTTAWLLYNIWEVARDTRERRDLRSADSGQYGLDGFEGFDVSKRLATMRLAEMGLRVGFQCFALPLGLHGYTLPDMDHVAEVASGFYSNDLRGGEGHMEVGKLIVNVVGQKAHMTLSVKPFGCMPSSGVSDGVQSLITSRFPGTIFCAVETSGDGATNFYSRVQMYMFKARLAAEEEYRKTLAANGVTEEQVRDFLAKHPKYASALHKAPHRANGSTADLVYEVAPYITQTRAQRALGSLKGAVAAARKAAATVPVAARKAVESARSEEFRSQVRADAELLGELVRGRVKEHYGPLVERLATRAMFDKDPLPATSRSQPLAQA
;
A
#
# COMPACT_ATOMS: atom_id res chain seq x y z
N MET A 1 14.81 -37.50 -50.50
CA MET A 1 15.59 -36.53 -51.29
C MET A 1 15.97 -35.42 -50.31
N ALA A 2 17.17 -35.53 -49.71
CA ALA A 2 17.66 -34.65 -48.67
C ALA A 2 18.51 -33.56 -49.31
N MET A 3 18.15 -32.30 -49.11
CA MET A 3 18.98 -31.17 -49.51
C MET A 3 19.77 -30.70 -48.27
N GLN A 4 21.06 -30.97 -48.31
CA GLN A 4 22.03 -30.33 -47.44
C GLN A 4 22.27 -28.91 -47.93
N THR A 5 22.02 -27.90 -47.09
CA THR A 5 22.51 -26.53 -47.30
C THR A 5 23.71 -26.31 -46.41
N GLN A 6 24.88 -26.24 -47.02
CA GLN A 6 26.09 -25.74 -46.39
C GLN A 6 25.96 -24.23 -46.14
N GLY A 7 25.91 -23.82 -44.91
CA GLY A 7 25.98 -22.43 -44.50
C GLY A 7 27.44 -21.95 -44.40
N ASN A 8 27.80 -21.05 -45.29
CA ASN A 8 29.10 -20.40 -45.32
C ASN A 8 29.09 -19.28 -44.25
N GLY A 9 29.64 -19.55 -43.07
CA GLY A 9 29.75 -18.59 -41.99
C GLY A 9 30.91 -17.61 -42.26
N SER A 10 30.60 -16.50 -42.88
CA SER A 10 31.54 -15.37 -42.92
C SER A 10 31.57 -14.71 -41.54
N LYS A 11 32.63 -14.99 -40.79
CA LYS A 11 32.97 -14.23 -39.57
C LYS A 11 33.28 -12.78 -39.97
N VAL A 12 32.35 -11.86 -39.70
CA VAL A 12 32.60 -10.45 -39.76
C VAL A 12 33.64 -10.14 -38.68
N ARG A 13 34.90 -9.93 -39.09
CA ARG A 13 35.93 -9.34 -38.20
C ARG A 13 35.59 -7.85 -38.08
N LEU A 14 35.21 -7.44 -36.88
CA LEU A 14 35.22 -6.02 -36.54
C LEU A 14 36.66 -5.50 -36.71
N PRO A 15 36.86 -4.28 -37.24
CA PRO A 15 38.21 -3.72 -37.34
C PRO A 15 38.79 -3.60 -35.93
N VAL A 16 39.88 -4.32 -35.70
CA VAL A 16 40.70 -4.10 -34.53
C VAL A 16 41.38 -2.76 -34.79
N PHE A 17 41.02 -1.74 -34.03
CA PHE A 17 41.84 -0.53 -33.95
C PHE A 17 43.20 -0.96 -33.38
N ASP A 18 44.25 -0.88 -34.15
CA ASP A 18 45.62 -0.97 -33.67
C ASP A 18 45.85 0.24 -32.75
N SER A 19 45.57 0.06 -31.48
CA SER A 19 46.12 0.92 -30.45
C SER A 19 47.63 0.69 -30.42
N PRO A 20 48.47 1.71 -30.42
CA PRO A 20 49.92 1.51 -30.25
C PRO A 20 50.13 0.72 -28.96
N ILE A 21 50.71 -0.47 -29.11
CA ILE A 21 51.05 -1.33 -27.99
C ILE A 21 52.04 -0.56 -27.15
N VAL A 22 51.59 -0.05 -26.01
CA VAL A 22 52.49 0.44 -24.97
C VAL A 22 53.24 -0.80 -24.45
N SER A 23 54.54 -0.88 -24.72
CA SER A 23 55.41 -1.88 -24.15
C SER A 23 55.24 -1.87 -22.63
N ARG A 24 54.98 -3.07 -22.06
CA ARG A 24 54.89 -3.23 -20.61
C ARG A 24 56.15 -2.68 -19.95
N PRO A 25 56.05 -1.75 -19.01
CA PRO A 25 57.16 -1.46 -18.11
C PRO A 25 57.37 -2.65 -17.18
N GLU A 26 58.62 -2.92 -16.86
CA GLU A 26 59.01 -3.87 -15.82
C GLU A 26 58.40 -3.49 -14.47
N GLU A 27 58.08 -4.52 -13.67
CA GLU A 27 57.37 -4.45 -12.39
C GLU A 27 57.98 -3.40 -11.43
N GLY A 28 57.37 -2.25 -11.39
CA GLY A 28 57.42 -1.28 -10.30
C GLY A 28 56.00 -0.86 -10.01
N ASP A 29 55.66 -0.67 -8.75
CA ASP A 29 54.33 -0.22 -8.29
C ASP A 29 53.89 1.07 -9.03
N VAL A 30 53.31 0.92 -10.20
CA VAL A 30 52.73 2.02 -10.96
C VAL A 30 51.33 2.19 -10.43
N ASP A 31 51.05 3.34 -9.82
CA ASP A 31 49.69 3.72 -9.46
C ASP A 31 48.90 4.02 -10.75
N VAL A 32 48.26 2.96 -11.28
CA VAL A 32 47.50 2.98 -12.52
C VAL A 32 46.38 4.03 -12.45
N GLU A 33 45.83 4.31 -11.29
CA GLU A 33 44.80 5.32 -11.07
C GLU A 33 45.36 6.74 -11.22
N ALA A 34 46.55 6.98 -10.72
CA ALA A 34 47.24 8.27 -10.85
C ALA A 34 47.66 8.53 -12.30
N GLU A 35 48.18 7.51 -13.01
CA GLU A 35 48.52 7.64 -14.44
C GLU A 35 47.28 7.84 -15.33
N LEU A 36 46.19 7.12 -15.07
CA LEU A 36 44.93 7.29 -15.80
C LEU A 36 44.38 8.70 -15.63
N LYS A 37 44.46 9.23 -14.42
CA LYS A 37 43.99 10.57 -14.10
C LYS A 37 44.88 11.66 -14.76
N ALA A 38 46.18 11.47 -14.74
CA ALA A 38 47.10 12.38 -15.41
C ALA A 38 46.93 12.37 -16.94
N TRP A 39 46.72 11.19 -17.52
CA TRP A 39 46.38 11.04 -18.95
C TRP A 39 45.04 11.70 -19.30
N GLU A 40 44.02 11.50 -18.48
CA GLU A 40 42.71 12.10 -18.67
C GLU A 40 42.77 13.65 -18.60
N GLU A 41 43.52 14.21 -17.68
CA GLU A 41 43.78 15.64 -17.57
C GLU A 41 44.51 16.20 -18.80
N ALA A 42 45.55 15.51 -19.25
CA ALA A 42 46.30 15.93 -20.44
C ALA A 42 45.46 15.85 -21.74
N GLU A 43 44.63 14.81 -21.87
CA GLU A 43 43.78 14.65 -23.04
C GLU A 43 42.62 15.65 -23.04
N ARG A 44 42.08 16.01 -21.90
CA ARG A 44 41.11 17.09 -21.75
C ARG A 44 41.67 18.44 -22.14
N GLU A 45 42.90 18.72 -21.75
CA GLU A 45 43.60 19.95 -22.12
C GLU A 45 43.87 19.99 -23.63
N ARG A 46 44.30 18.87 -24.22
CA ARG A 46 44.55 18.72 -25.68
C ARG A 46 43.27 18.93 -26.49
N LEU A 47 42.13 18.48 -26.00
CA LEU A 47 40.80 18.57 -26.66
C LEU A 47 40.11 19.91 -26.36
N GLY A 48 40.71 20.80 -25.56
CA GLY A 48 40.10 22.07 -25.17
C GLY A 48 38.81 21.90 -24.33
N ILE A 49 38.64 20.74 -23.74
CA ILE A 49 37.51 20.46 -22.84
C ILE A 49 37.81 21.16 -21.52
N ARG A 50 37.19 22.33 -21.33
CA ARG A 50 37.29 23.04 -20.05
C ARG A 50 36.92 22.13 -18.89
N GLN A 51 37.67 22.26 -17.79
CA GLN A 51 37.48 21.50 -16.56
C GLN A 51 36.02 21.27 -16.22
N GLU A 52 35.73 20.06 -15.79
CA GLU A 52 34.39 19.62 -15.39
C GLU A 52 33.60 20.75 -14.77
N ARG A 53 32.52 21.13 -15.39
CA ARG A 53 31.40 21.52 -14.57
C ARG A 53 31.19 20.35 -13.62
N ARG A 54 31.49 20.56 -12.32
CA ARG A 54 31.06 19.63 -11.28
C ARG A 54 29.68 19.16 -11.69
N GLN A 55 29.51 17.86 -11.78
CA GLN A 55 28.20 17.28 -12.08
C GLN A 55 27.19 18.08 -11.26
N TRP A 56 26.21 18.69 -11.92
CA TRP A 56 25.23 19.52 -11.26
C TRP A 56 24.62 18.71 -10.12
N ALA A 57 25.07 18.96 -8.92
CA ALA A 57 24.49 18.40 -7.73
C ALA A 57 23.32 19.31 -7.38
N ASP A 58 22.13 18.79 -7.45
CA ASP A 58 20.95 19.49 -7.02
C ASP A 58 21.18 20.06 -5.62
N GLY A 59 21.37 21.38 -5.50
CA GLY A 59 21.54 22.07 -4.22
C GLY A 59 20.38 21.90 -3.27
N MET A 60 19.28 21.31 -3.73
CA MET A 60 18.13 20.93 -2.93
C MET A 60 18.34 19.67 -2.08
N LEU A 61 19.51 19.04 -2.11
CA LEU A 61 19.87 17.97 -1.16
C LEU A 61 19.99 18.44 0.31
N LYS A 62 19.73 19.72 0.60
CA LYS A 62 19.64 20.25 1.96
C LYS A 62 18.25 20.81 2.31
N PRO A 63 17.17 20.06 2.12
CA PRO A 63 15.83 20.55 2.44
C PRO A 63 15.43 20.31 3.89
N ALA A 64 16.36 20.03 4.78
CA ALA A 64 16.05 19.77 6.17
C ALA A 64 15.29 20.97 6.77
N MET A 65 14.09 20.70 7.25
CA MET A 65 13.36 21.61 8.11
C MET A 65 14.05 21.60 9.47
N THR A 66 14.42 22.77 9.99
CA THR A 66 15.07 22.90 11.30
C THR A 66 14.07 22.77 12.44
N LYS A 67 14.53 22.49 13.67
CA LYS A 67 13.68 22.43 14.86
C LYS A 67 12.94 23.75 15.12
N SER A 68 13.60 24.88 14.86
CA SER A 68 13.01 26.21 15.00
C SER A 68 11.91 26.49 13.97
N GLU A 69 11.91 25.81 12.84
CA GLU A 69 10.90 25.93 11.79
C GLU A 69 9.67 25.05 12.03
N LYS A 70 9.75 24.04 12.91
CA LYS A 70 8.68 23.05 13.15
C LYS A 70 7.30 23.66 13.40
N ALA A 71 7.23 24.73 14.17
CA ALA A 71 5.98 25.41 14.49
C ALA A 71 5.53 26.44 13.45
N ARG A 72 6.45 26.93 12.61
CA ARG A 72 6.20 28.01 11.66
C ARG A 72 5.94 27.52 10.25
N VAL A 73 6.71 26.53 9.81
CA VAL A 73 6.63 26.00 8.43
C VAL A 73 5.45 25.07 8.30
N THR A 74 4.68 25.24 7.25
CA THR A 74 3.53 24.38 6.91
C THR A 74 4.00 23.22 6.04
N LEU A 75 3.79 21.99 6.52
CA LEU A 75 3.95 20.78 5.74
C LEU A 75 2.72 20.58 4.84
N LEU A 76 2.93 20.66 3.54
CA LEU A 76 1.92 20.31 2.56
C LEU A 76 1.93 18.80 2.31
N ILE A 77 0.77 18.19 2.31
CA ILE A 77 0.58 16.76 2.01
C ILE A 77 -0.57 16.57 1.04
N SER A 78 -0.45 15.58 0.16
CA SER A 78 -1.50 15.08 -0.73
C SER A 78 -1.00 13.84 -1.46
N GLY A 79 -1.90 13.11 -2.09
CA GLY A 79 -1.56 12.00 -3.00
C GLY A 79 -2.01 10.62 -2.55
N LEU A 80 -2.62 10.51 -1.37
CA LEU A 80 -3.36 9.33 -0.93
C LEU A 80 -4.86 9.48 -1.26
N THR A 81 -5.74 8.73 -0.60
CA THR A 81 -7.18 8.97 -0.68
C THR A 81 -7.58 10.16 0.17
N ALA A 82 -8.71 10.81 -0.16
CA ALA A 82 -9.21 11.96 0.61
C ALA A 82 -9.42 11.66 2.10
N ALA A 83 -9.76 10.42 2.44
CA ALA A 83 -9.90 10.00 3.84
C ALA A 83 -8.54 9.87 4.52
N GLN A 84 -7.56 9.30 3.83
CA GLN A 84 -6.22 9.09 4.36
C GLN A 84 -5.48 10.41 4.56
N ASP A 85 -5.44 11.27 3.54
CA ASP A 85 -4.76 12.57 3.63
C ASP A 85 -5.34 13.44 4.75
N PHE A 86 -6.68 13.47 4.88
CA PHE A 86 -7.36 14.16 5.98
C PHE A 86 -6.95 13.61 7.36
N LEU A 87 -6.87 12.29 7.51
CA LEU A 87 -6.48 11.68 8.79
C LEU A 87 -4.98 11.80 9.08
N VAL A 88 -4.12 11.78 8.04
CA VAL A 88 -2.68 12.02 8.17
C VAL A 88 -2.43 13.46 8.63
N GLU A 89 -3.17 14.44 8.09
CA GLU A 89 -3.12 15.82 8.60
C GLU A 89 -3.40 15.88 10.09
N GLY A 90 -4.49 15.25 10.55
CA GLY A 90 -4.84 15.19 11.98
C GLY A 90 -3.77 14.53 12.83
N ALA A 91 -3.22 13.41 12.37
CA ALA A 91 -2.18 12.68 13.09
C ALA A 91 -0.87 13.47 13.23
N LEU A 92 -0.42 14.13 12.17
CA LEU A 92 0.79 14.94 12.20
C LEU A 92 0.61 16.25 12.98
N LYS A 93 -0.57 16.88 12.90
CA LYS A 93 -0.91 18.01 13.77
C LYS A 93 -0.88 17.62 15.25
N GLY A 94 -1.33 16.41 15.57
CA GLY A 94 -1.24 15.85 16.93
C GLY A 94 0.21 15.66 17.43
N LEU A 95 1.19 15.57 16.54
CA LEU A 95 2.62 15.55 16.84
C LEU A 95 3.25 16.95 16.90
N GLY A 96 2.44 18.00 16.77
CA GLY A 96 2.89 19.39 16.85
C GLY A 96 3.46 19.97 15.56
N TYR A 97 3.22 19.31 14.40
CA TYR A 97 3.55 19.88 13.10
C TYR A 97 2.41 20.78 12.61
N ASN A 98 2.75 21.85 11.92
CA ASN A 98 1.77 22.59 11.13
C ASN A 98 1.62 21.89 9.78
N VAL A 99 0.44 21.33 9.48
CA VAL A 99 0.20 20.49 8.31
C VAL A 99 -1.04 20.98 7.59
N HIS A 100 -1.00 20.95 6.26
CA HIS A 100 -2.14 21.27 5.43
C HIS A 100 -2.30 20.25 4.31
N TYR A 101 -3.45 19.62 4.24
CA TYR A 101 -3.91 18.80 3.14
C TYR A 101 -4.64 19.69 2.11
N PHE A 102 -4.08 19.83 0.90
CA PHE A 102 -4.59 20.77 -0.10
C PHE A 102 -5.59 20.17 -1.11
N GLY A 103 -6.11 18.97 -0.83
CA GLY A 103 -7.22 18.40 -1.59
C GLY A 103 -6.83 17.30 -2.56
N VAL A 104 -7.86 16.73 -3.21
CA VAL A 104 -7.72 15.72 -4.26
C VAL A 104 -7.35 16.40 -5.57
N ALA A 105 -6.49 15.74 -6.35
CA ALA A 105 -6.06 16.24 -7.65
C ALA A 105 -7.24 16.40 -8.63
N ASP A 106 -7.34 17.54 -9.26
CA ASP A 106 -8.40 17.96 -10.19
C ASP A 106 -7.88 18.20 -11.62
N GLY A 107 -8.81 18.45 -12.54
CA GLY A 107 -8.47 18.76 -13.94
C GLY A 107 -7.63 20.02 -14.11
N ALA A 108 -7.78 21.02 -13.22
CA ALA A 108 -6.95 22.22 -13.24
C ALA A 108 -5.51 21.90 -12.84
N GLY A 109 -5.31 21.02 -11.83
CA GLY A 109 -4.01 20.46 -11.49
C GLY A 109 -3.38 19.71 -12.66
N LEU A 110 -4.16 18.93 -13.42
CA LEU A 110 -3.66 18.27 -14.64
C LEU A 110 -3.13 19.28 -15.67
N GLN A 111 -3.88 20.35 -15.93
CA GLN A 111 -3.45 21.37 -16.90
C GLN A 111 -2.17 22.06 -16.46
N THR A 112 -2.09 22.47 -15.19
CA THR A 112 -0.87 23.04 -14.60
C THR A 112 0.31 22.06 -14.69
N GLY A 113 0.07 20.76 -14.43
CA GLY A 113 1.09 19.74 -14.56
C GLY A 113 1.58 19.52 -16.00
N LYS A 114 0.69 19.64 -16.99
CA LYS A 114 1.06 19.59 -18.42
C LYS A 114 1.82 20.85 -18.87
N GLU A 115 1.52 22.00 -18.27
CA GLU A 115 2.17 23.28 -18.56
C GLU A 115 3.61 23.29 -18.04
N PHE A 116 3.82 22.97 -16.77
CA PHE A 116 5.12 23.09 -16.10
C PHE A 116 5.93 21.79 -16.07
N GLY A 117 5.31 20.62 -16.28
CA GLY A 117 5.97 19.32 -16.28
C GLY A 117 6.67 18.99 -17.59
N ASN A 118 7.56 18.00 -17.57
CA ASN A 118 8.17 17.46 -18.77
C ASN A 118 7.17 16.63 -19.57
N ARG A 119 7.35 16.58 -20.88
CA ARG A 119 6.53 15.73 -21.76
C ARG A 119 6.86 14.25 -21.57
N GLY A 120 5.88 13.39 -21.83
CA GLY A 120 6.05 11.93 -21.78
C GLY A 120 6.04 11.33 -20.38
N GLN A 121 5.61 12.07 -19.37
CA GLN A 121 5.40 11.55 -18.02
C GLN A 121 4.13 10.71 -17.95
N CYS A 122 4.03 9.86 -16.92
CA CYS A 122 2.79 9.16 -16.64
C CYS A 122 1.72 10.13 -16.09
N ASN A 123 0.46 9.78 -16.29
CA ASN A 123 -0.65 10.65 -15.93
C ASN A 123 -0.67 11.10 -14.45
N PRO A 124 -0.39 10.21 -13.46
CA PRO A 124 -0.31 10.63 -12.06
C PRO A 124 0.73 11.71 -11.79
N THR A 125 1.85 11.73 -12.52
CA THR A 125 2.86 12.79 -12.38
C THR A 125 2.28 14.16 -12.69
N TYR A 126 1.55 14.28 -13.81
CA TYR A 126 0.91 15.55 -14.16
C TYR A 126 -0.09 16.02 -13.12
N PHE A 127 -0.92 15.11 -12.62
CA PHE A 127 -1.90 15.44 -11.60
C PHE A 127 -1.25 15.85 -10.26
N THR A 128 -0.30 15.08 -9.78
CA THR A 128 0.29 15.32 -8.45
C THR A 128 1.23 16.53 -8.45
N VAL A 129 2.09 16.65 -9.45
CA VAL A 129 3.00 17.79 -9.61
C VAL A 129 2.18 19.07 -9.86
N GLY A 130 1.22 18.99 -10.77
CA GLY A 130 0.39 20.14 -11.11
C GLY A 130 -0.49 20.60 -9.97
N SER A 131 -1.04 19.70 -9.16
CA SER A 131 -1.83 20.07 -7.98
C SER A 131 -1.01 20.84 -6.96
N LEU A 132 0.25 20.46 -6.71
CA LEU A 132 1.13 21.23 -5.85
C LEU A 132 1.42 22.61 -6.44
N VAL A 133 1.84 22.67 -7.71
CA VAL A 133 2.17 23.94 -8.38
C VAL A 133 0.95 24.87 -8.40
N LYS A 134 -0.23 24.35 -8.76
CA LYS A 134 -1.50 25.08 -8.73
C LYS A 134 -1.78 25.64 -7.33
N HIS A 135 -1.65 24.82 -6.29
CA HIS A 135 -1.88 25.27 -4.92
C HIS A 135 -0.96 26.45 -4.53
N LEU A 136 0.32 26.40 -4.91
CA LEU A 136 1.24 27.50 -4.64
C LEU A 136 0.94 28.76 -5.49
N ILE A 137 0.51 28.57 -6.74
CA ILE A 137 0.02 29.68 -7.58
C ILE A 137 -1.22 30.32 -6.94
N ASP A 138 -2.18 29.51 -6.43
CA ASP A 138 -3.35 30.03 -5.73
C ASP A 138 -2.97 30.83 -4.47
N LEU A 139 -1.97 30.38 -3.71
CA LEU A 139 -1.43 31.15 -2.56
C LEU A 139 -0.83 32.48 -2.99
N ARG A 140 -0.12 32.50 -4.12
CA ARG A 140 0.49 33.73 -4.66
C ARG A 140 -0.55 34.68 -5.25
N ASP A 141 -1.36 34.19 -6.18
CA ASP A 141 -2.18 35.04 -7.04
C ASP A 141 -3.56 35.35 -6.45
N ILE A 142 -4.13 34.43 -5.63
CA ILE A 142 -5.43 34.61 -4.99
C ILE A 142 -5.27 35.15 -3.58
N HIS A 143 -4.32 34.58 -2.79
CA HIS A 143 -4.12 34.98 -1.40
C HIS A 143 -3.07 36.06 -1.23
N GLY A 144 -2.40 36.53 -2.29
CA GLY A 144 -1.48 37.67 -2.28
C GLY A 144 -0.16 37.41 -1.55
N MET A 145 0.25 36.15 -1.39
CA MET A 145 1.54 35.84 -0.76
C MET A 145 2.68 36.00 -1.78
N SER A 146 3.83 36.52 -1.33
CA SER A 146 5.01 36.56 -2.19
C SER A 146 5.58 35.16 -2.42
N SER A 147 6.20 34.90 -3.59
CA SER A 147 6.89 33.63 -3.85
C SER A 147 7.97 33.33 -2.82
N GLU A 148 8.65 34.34 -2.33
CA GLU A 148 9.68 34.24 -1.28
C GLU A 148 9.08 33.75 0.05
N ASP A 149 7.94 34.29 0.46
CA ASP A 149 7.25 33.88 1.67
C ASP A 149 6.72 32.45 1.54
N ILE A 150 6.22 32.07 0.36
CA ILE A 150 5.77 30.70 0.09
C ILE A 150 6.94 29.73 0.21
N VAL A 151 8.07 29.99 -0.46
CA VAL A 151 9.27 29.14 -0.40
C VAL A 151 9.82 29.03 1.01
N LYS A 152 9.74 30.10 1.80
CA LYS A 152 10.23 30.13 3.18
C LYS A 152 9.32 29.38 4.16
N ASN A 153 7.99 29.46 3.99
CA ASN A 153 7.02 29.03 4.99
C ASN A 153 6.32 27.71 4.65
N TYR A 154 6.54 27.13 3.47
CA TYR A 154 5.93 25.87 3.06
C TYR A 154 6.97 24.85 2.65
N VAL A 155 6.65 23.59 2.89
CA VAL A 155 7.45 22.41 2.49
C VAL A 155 6.49 21.32 2.04
N PHE A 156 6.75 20.67 0.93
CA PHE A 156 5.95 19.53 0.48
C PHE A 156 6.59 18.20 0.88
N LEU A 157 5.78 17.31 1.44
CA LEU A 157 6.18 15.98 1.84
C LEU A 157 5.62 14.95 0.86
N THR A 158 6.50 14.19 0.23
CA THR A 158 6.11 13.17 -0.75
C THR A 158 6.88 11.88 -0.55
N ALA A 159 6.41 10.81 -1.20
CA ALA A 159 7.10 9.54 -1.25
C ALA A 159 7.73 9.32 -2.63
N GLY A 160 8.67 8.39 -2.73
CA GLY A 160 9.29 7.97 -3.97
C GLY A 160 9.58 6.48 -3.96
N ALA A 161 9.72 5.89 -5.15
CA ALA A 161 10.07 4.49 -5.33
C ALA A 161 11.39 4.35 -6.08
N CYS A 162 12.02 3.18 -5.95
CA CYS A 162 13.15 2.77 -6.77
C CYS A 162 12.70 1.76 -7.82
N GLY A 163 13.41 1.69 -8.94
CA GLY A 163 13.15 0.73 -10.02
C GLY A 163 12.51 1.38 -11.25
N PRO A 164 11.89 0.60 -12.16
CA PRO A 164 11.38 1.10 -13.44
C PRO A 164 10.15 2.02 -13.30
N CYS A 165 9.50 2.08 -12.16
CA CYS A 165 8.38 2.98 -11.94
C CYS A 165 8.82 4.45 -12.00
N ARG A 166 8.10 5.27 -12.77
CA ARG A 166 8.37 6.72 -12.88
C ARG A 166 8.19 7.46 -11.55
N PHE A 167 7.53 6.86 -10.58
CA PHE A 167 7.35 7.44 -9.23
C PHE A 167 8.68 7.82 -8.58
N GLY A 168 9.77 7.11 -8.88
CA GLY A 168 11.12 7.48 -8.46
C GLY A 168 11.62 8.82 -9.01
N MET A 169 11.04 9.29 -10.13
CA MET A 169 11.41 10.54 -10.81
C MET A 169 10.52 11.73 -10.42
N TYR A 170 9.43 11.51 -9.68
CA TYR A 170 8.49 12.59 -9.37
C TYR A 170 9.15 13.75 -8.62
N VAL A 171 10.09 13.48 -7.74
CA VAL A 171 10.80 14.54 -7.01
C VAL A 171 11.52 15.52 -7.94
N THR A 172 12.13 15.00 -9.00
CA THR A 172 12.79 15.81 -10.03
C THR A 172 11.79 16.64 -10.83
N GLU A 173 10.64 16.04 -11.15
CA GLU A 173 9.54 16.75 -11.82
C GLU A 173 8.96 17.86 -10.94
N TYR A 174 8.72 17.62 -9.66
CA TYR A 174 8.31 18.64 -8.71
C TYR A 174 9.27 19.82 -8.72
N ARG A 175 10.57 19.56 -8.58
CA ARG A 175 11.59 20.60 -8.52
C ARG A 175 11.65 21.43 -9.81
N LYS A 176 11.60 20.75 -10.95
CA LYS A 176 11.58 21.43 -12.27
C LYS A 176 10.35 22.30 -12.42
N ALA A 177 9.16 21.75 -12.17
CA ALA A 177 7.90 22.46 -12.34
C ALA A 177 7.78 23.65 -11.37
N LEU A 178 8.22 23.50 -10.14
CA LEU A 178 8.23 24.56 -9.12
C LEU A 178 9.15 25.71 -9.51
N ARG A 179 10.37 25.41 -9.98
CA ARG A 179 11.30 26.45 -10.48
C ARG A 179 10.70 27.21 -11.66
N ASP A 180 10.16 26.49 -12.64
CA ASP A 180 9.60 27.08 -13.85
C ASP A 180 8.33 27.90 -13.57
N ALA A 181 7.59 27.57 -12.50
CA ALA A 181 6.43 28.32 -12.01
C ALA A 181 6.80 29.53 -11.12
N GLY A 182 8.08 29.79 -10.88
CA GLY A 182 8.56 30.93 -10.09
C GLY A 182 8.69 30.66 -8.59
N PHE A 183 8.82 29.39 -8.19
CA PHE A 183 9.05 28.97 -6.80
C PHE A 183 10.41 28.28 -6.66
N ASP A 184 11.45 28.85 -7.27
CA ASP A 184 12.80 28.30 -7.16
C ASP A 184 13.25 28.23 -5.69
N GLY A 185 13.87 27.10 -5.33
CA GLY A 185 14.26 26.84 -3.94
C GLY A 185 13.15 26.27 -3.04
N PHE A 186 11.93 26.06 -3.55
CA PHE A 186 10.87 25.41 -2.77
C PHE A 186 11.27 23.98 -2.36
N ARG A 187 11.08 23.68 -1.09
CA ARG A 187 11.55 22.43 -0.47
C ARG A 187 10.56 21.28 -0.71
N VAL A 188 11.04 20.22 -1.36
CA VAL A 188 10.32 18.94 -1.52
C VAL A 188 11.05 17.87 -0.73
N MET A 189 10.44 17.40 0.35
CA MET A 189 10.99 16.34 1.20
C MET A 189 10.49 14.98 0.74
N LEU A 190 11.42 14.05 0.56
CA LEU A 190 11.16 12.73 -0.01
C LEU A 190 11.34 11.61 1.00
N PHE A 191 10.31 10.77 1.14
CA PHE A 191 10.45 9.44 1.75
C PHE A 191 10.89 8.45 0.68
N GLN A 192 12.11 7.92 0.78
CA GLN A 192 12.59 6.87 -0.11
C GLN A 192 12.41 5.48 0.51
N GLN A 193 12.09 4.49 -0.32
CA GLN A 193 11.98 3.09 0.08
C GLN A 193 13.33 2.49 0.49
N GLN A 194 14.44 2.97 -0.08
CA GLN A 194 15.80 2.55 0.25
C GLN A 194 16.59 3.71 0.86
N GLY A 195 17.12 3.50 2.06
CA GLY A 195 17.94 4.50 2.77
C GLY A 195 17.16 5.70 3.35
N GLY A 196 15.83 5.67 3.30
CA GLY A 196 14.95 6.81 3.53
C GLY A 196 14.98 7.43 4.92
N LEU A 197 15.49 6.74 5.93
CA LEU A 197 15.62 7.29 7.29
C LEU A 197 16.91 8.08 7.49
N SER A 198 17.94 7.86 6.66
CA SER A 198 19.26 8.50 6.83
C SER A 198 19.35 9.88 6.17
N GLN A 199 18.46 10.25 5.27
CA GLN A 199 18.48 11.57 4.62
C GLN A 199 18.02 12.74 5.51
N ALA A 200 17.37 12.43 6.63
CA ALA A 200 16.88 13.43 7.59
C ALA A 200 17.67 13.42 8.89
N THR A 201 18.86 12.83 8.92
CA THR A 201 19.69 12.75 10.12
C THR A 201 20.69 13.92 10.17
N GLY A 202 20.48 14.81 11.11
CA GLY A 202 21.38 15.87 11.53
C GLY A 202 20.87 16.43 12.86
N ASP A 203 21.74 16.99 13.67
CA ASP A 203 21.41 17.43 15.03
C ASP A 203 20.36 18.54 15.12
N ASP A 204 19.99 19.15 13.99
CA ASP A 204 19.02 20.26 13.91
C ASP A 204 17.82 19.97 12.99
N VAL A 205 17.42 18.70 12.83
CA VAL A 205 16.30 18.33 11.95
C VAL A 205 14.96 18.54 12.66
N GLY A 206 14.12 19.41 12.11
CA GLY A 206 12.79 19.72 12.62
C GLY A 206 11.72 18.68 12.30
N LEU A 207 11.89 17.89 11.22
CA LEU A 207 11.04 16.74 10.91
C LEU A 207 11.67 15.47 11.50
N GLU A 208 11.29 15.16 12.71
CA GLU A 208 11.75 13.97 13.40
C GLU A 208 11.04 12.73 12.85
N MET A 209 11.67 12.07 11.88
CA MET A 209 11.17 10.79 11.33
C MET A 209 11.46 9.63 12.30
N ASN A 210 11.00 9.78 13.53
CA ASN A 210 11.13 8.78 14.59
C ASN A 210 10.01 7.72 14.48
N PRO A 211 10.06 6.62 15.27
CA PRO A 211 9.01 5.60 15.25
C PRO A 211 7.61 6.15 15.55
N GLU A 212 7.48 7.19 16.36
CA GLU A 212 6.19 7.82 16.69
C GLU A 212 5.56 8.47 15.46
N PHE A 213 6.36 9.16 14.65
CA PHE A 213 5.94 9.76 13.38
C PHE A 213 5.40 8.70 12.39
N PHE A 214 6.14 7.62 12.18
CA PHE A 214 5.69 6.54 11.28
C PHE A 214 4.46 5.82 11.80
N ILE A 215 4.38 5.56 13.10
CA ILE A 215 3.21 4.94 13.73
C ILE A 215 1.98 5.83 13.56
N ALA A 216 2.13 7.15 13.69
CA ALA A 216 1.03 8.10 13.51
C ALA A 216 0.51 8.06 12.06
N ILE A 217 1.39 8.09 11.07
CA ILE A 217 1.02 7.99 9.64
C ILE A 217 0.37 6.63 9.34
N ILE A 218 0.96 5.52 9.78
CA ILE A 218 0.40 4.18 9.55
C ILE A 218 -0.98 4.04 10.17
N LYS A 219 -1.19 4.54 11.40
CA LYS A 219 -2.51 4.55 12.03
C LYS A 219 -3.53 5.33 11.18
N ALA A 220 -3.17 6.50 10.68
CA ALA A 220 -4.03 7.33 9.86
C ALA A 220 -4.36 6.63 8.52
N ILE A 221 -3.37 6.05 7.84
CA ILE A 221 -3.56 5.29 6.60
C ILE A 221 -4.49 4.09 6.82
N VAL A 222 -4.25 3.29 7.86
CA VAL A 222 -5.09 2.13 8.18
C VAL A 222 -6.51 2.55 8.54
N CYS A 223 -6.70 3.62 9.32
CA CYS A 223 -8.03 4.16 9.57
C CYS A 223 -8.74 4.57 8.29
N GLY A 224 -8.05 5.28 7.38
CA GLY A 224 -8.59 5.70 6.10
C GLY A 224 -8.99 4.51 5.22
N ASP A 225 -8.14 3.48 5.15
CA ASP A 225 -8.43 2.24 4.42
C ASP A 225 -9.70 1.55 4.94
N VAL A 226 -9.85 1.43 6.26
CA VAL A 226 -11.02 0.78 6.87
C VAL A 226 -12.28 1.60 6.61
N VAL A 227 -12.20 2.93 6.67
CA VAL A 227 -13.33 3.83 6.35
C VAL A 227 -13.72 3.67 4.87
N ASN A 228 -12.75 3.68 3.96
CA ASN A 228 -13.00 3.53 2.52
C ASN A 228 -13.62 2.17 2.20
N ALA A 229 -13.05 1.07 2.72
CA ALA A 229 -13.58 -0.28 2.51
C ALA A 229 -15.02 -0.44 3.02
N LEU A 230 -15.36 0.18 4.14
CA LEU A 230 -16.74 0.18 4.65
C LEU A 230 -17.65 1.06 3.80
N SER A 231 -17.19 2.22 3.35
CA SER A 231 -18.00 3.10 2.51
C SER A 231 -18.39 2.44 1.19
N TYR A 232 -17.43 1.81 0.50
CA TYR A 232 -17.67 1.08 -0.76
C TYR A 232 -18.60 -0.14 -0.58
N ARG A 233 -18.59 -0.75 0.61
CA ARG A 233 -19.48 -1.88 0.96
C ARG A 233 -20.90 -1.44 1.34
N ILE A 234 -21.07 -0.23 1.88
CA ILE A 234 -22.38 0.25 2.42
C ILE A 234 -23.14 1.08 1.38
N ARG A 235 -22.45 2.03 0.73
CA ARG A 235 -23.07 3.02 -0.17
C ARG A 235 -23.91 2.42 -1.31
N PRO A 236 -23.50 1.34 -2.01
CA PRO A 236 -24.30 0.75 -3.06
C PRO A 236 -25.68 0.26 -2.61
N TYR A 237 -25.84 -0.01 -1.33
CA TYR A 237 -27.05 -0.57 -0.72
C TYR A 237 -27.87 0.44 0.07
N GLU A 238 -27.41 1.69 0.23
CA GLU A 238 -28.13 2.72 1.01
C GLU A 238 -29.53 2.97 0.48
N VAL A 239 -30.50 3.10 1.40
CA VAL A 239 -31.90 3.38 1.07
C VAL A 239 -32.08 4.86 0.79
N VAL A 240 -31.46 5.71 1.59
CA VAL A 240 -31.47 7.16 1.41
C VAL A 240 -30.18 7.59 0.73
N PRO A 241 -30.23 8.07 -0.52
CA PRO A 241 -29.05 8.50 -1.24
C PRO A 241 -28.24 9.55 -0.46
N GLY A 242 -26.93 9.32 -0.36
CA GLY A 242 -26.01 10.22 0.33
C GLY A 242 -25.84 9.97 1.84
N SER A 243 -26.71 9.15 2.45
CA SER A 243 -26.64 8.87 3.90
C SER A 243 -25.32 8.24 4.33
N THR A 244 -24.70 7.43 3.46
CA THR A 244 -23.38 6.86 3.70
C THR A 244 -22.30 7.93 3.70
N ASN A 245 -22.34 8.89 2.77
CA ASN A 245 -21.37 9.97 2.69
C ASN A 245 -21.41 10.87 3.93
N GLU A 246 -22.63 11.18 4.43
CA GLU A 246 -22.81 11.93 5.67
C GLU A 246 -22.25 11.17 6.88
N ALA A 247 -22.54 9.87 6.97
CA ALA A 247 -21.99 9.03 8.03
C ALA A 247 -20.46 8.97 7.97
N VAL A 248 -19.87 8.79 6.78
CA VAL A 248 -18.42 8.80 6.56
C VAL A 248 -17.80 10.15 6.93
N ALA A 249 -18.45 11.27 6.63
CA ALA A 249 -17.97 12.59 7.05
C ALA A 249 -17.89 12.71 8.58
N ARG A 250 -18.93 12.25 9.32
CA ARG A 250 -18.91 12.19 10.78
C ARG A 250 -17.83 11.25 11.30
N VAL A 251 -17.69 10.08 10.72
CA VAL A 251 -16.63 9.11 11.05
C VAL A 251 -15.24 9.72 10.89
N LYS A 252 -14.96 10.35 9.74
CA LYS A 252 -13.67 11.02 9.50
C LYS A 252 -13.38 12.07 10.57
N LYS A 253 -14.38 12.88 10.95
CA LYS A 253 -14.22 13.90 11.99
C LYS A 253 -13.90 13.27 13.36
N ILE A 254 -14.61 12.21 13.76
CA ILE A 254 -14.35 11.51 15.03
C ILE A 254 -12.92 10.95 15.08
N LEU A 255 -12.46 10.35 13.98
CA LEU A 255 -11.12 9.77 13.89
C LEU A 255 -10.04 10.85 13.81
N TYR A 256 -10.28 11.94 13.07
CA TYR A 256 -9.37 13.09 13.02
C TYR A 256 -9.16 13.71 14.40
N GLU A 257 -10.24 13.96 15.13
CA GLU A 257 -10.17 14.52 16.49
C GLU A 257 -9.39 13.61 17.45
N ALA A 258 -9.57 12.29 17.33
CA ALA A 258 -8.84 11.33 18.16
C ALA A 258 -7.35 11.27 17.82
N LEU A 259 -6.99 11.35 16.54
CA LEU A 259 -5.59 11.40 16.09
C LEU A 259 -4.94 12.72 16.48
N TYR A 260 -5.61 13.84 16.26
CA TYR A 260 -5.14 15.18 16.61
C TYR A 260 -4.92 15.35 18.11
N SER A 261 -5.91 14.98 18.92
CA SER A 261 -5.82 15.08 20.38
C SER A 261 -5.06 13.93 21.04
N ARG A 262 -4.54 12.97 20.26
CA ARG A 262 -3.80 11.79 20.71
C ARG A 262 -4.56 10.97 21.77
N THR A 263 -5.89 10.93 21.64
CA THR A 263 -6.76 10.19 22.56
C THR A 263 -6.87 8.72 22.17
N ASN A 264 -7.63 7.95 22.94
CA ASN A 264 -7.80 6.51 22.67
C ASN A 264 -8.53 6.26 21.36
N ILE A 265 -7.77 5.85 20.33
CA ILE A 265 -8.27 5.59 18.98
C ILE A 265 -9.32 4.47 18.95
N PHE A 266 -9.20 3.44 19.79
CA PHE A 266 -10.15 2.33 19.82
C PHE A 266 -11.54 2.78 20.28
N MET A 267 -11.60 3.72 21.21
CA MET A 267 -12.86 4.33 21.62
C MET A 267 -13.47 5.17 20.49
N ALA A 268 -12.63 5.89 19.74
CA ALA A 268 -13.06 6.64 18.57
C ALA A 268 -13.61 5.71 17.46
N LEU A 269 -12.91 4.61 17.16
CA LEU A 269 -13.38 3.58 16.23
C LEU A 269 -14.74 3.00 16.64
N TYR A 270 -14.93 2.72 17.92
CA TYR A 270 -16.21 2.21 18.42
C TYR A 270 -17.35 3.24 18.31
N ARG A 271 -17.08 4.54 18.56
CA ARG A 271 -18.05 5.62 18.31
C ARG A 271 -18.37 5.74 16.82
N ALA A 272 -17.35 5.75 15.97
CA ALA A 272 -17.46 5.84 14.52
C ALA A 272 -18.26 4.66 13.92
N ARG A 273 -18.12 3.45 14.49
CA ARG A 273 -18.93 2.29 14.12
C ARG A 273 -20.44 2.54 14.23
N LYS A 274 -20.89 3.29 15.23
CA LYS A 274 -22.31 3.58 15.44
C LYS A 274 -22.87 4.42 14.31
N GLU A 275 -22.10 5.37 13.79
CA GLU A 275 -22.48 6.22 12.65
C GLU A 275 -22.73 5.38 11.39
N LEU A 276 -21.81 4.45 11.07
CA LEU A 276 -21.96 3.56 9.92
C LEU A 276 -23.07 2.53 10.12
N ALA A 277 -23.24 2.01 11.33
CA ALA A 277 -24.31 1.06 11.65
C ALA A 277 -25.72 1.66 11.54
N ALA A 278 -25.84 2.98 11.68
CA ALA A 278 -27.12 3.70 11.59
C ALA A 278 -27.61 3.88 10.14
N VAL A 279 -26.73 3.69 9.15
CA VAL A 279 -27.11 3.79 7.73
C VAL A 279 -28.09 2.67 7.38
N LYS A 280 -29.25 3.05 6.88
CA LYS A 280 -30.27 2.08 6.41
C LYS A 280 -29.87 1.56 5.03
N VAL A 281 -29.85 0.24 4.89
CA VAL A 281 -29.46 -0.44 3.64
C VAL A 281 -30.51 -1.48 3.22
N ASP A 282 -30.67 -1.64 1.91
CA ASP A 282 -31.38 -2.78 1.32
C ASP A 282 -30.36 -3.81 0.81
N LYS A 283 -30.09 -4.82 1.64
CA LYS A 283 -29.12 -5.89 1.34
C LYS A 283 -29.56 -6.84 0.22
N LEU A 284 -30.84 -6.80 -0.19
CA LEU A 284 -31.36 -7.61 -1.30
C LEU A 284 -31.31 -6.88 -2.65
N ARG A 285 -30.90 -5.62 -2.66
CA ARG A 285 -30.62 -4.92 -3.91
C ARG A 285 -29.45 -5.59 -4.61
N VAL A 286 -29.70 -6.23 -5.74
CA VAL A 286 -28.63 -6.92 -6.49
C VAL A 286 -27.64 -5.91 -7.02
N ARG A 287 -26.36 -6.10 -6.69
CA ARG A 287 -25.24 -5.29 -7.15
C ARG A 287 -24.18 -6.18 -7.76
N ALA A 288 -23.63 -5.77 -8.91
CA ALA A 288 -22.48 -6.44 -9.47
C ALA A 288 -21.25 -6.12 -8.63
N LYS A 289 -20.62 -7.12 -8.04
CA LYS A 289 -19.36 -6.89 -7.32
C LYS A 289 -18.21 -6.75 -8.30
N VAL A 290 -17.44 -5.66 -8.19
CA VAL A 290 -16.32 -5.30 -9.06
C VAL A 290 -15.05 -5.22 -8.24
N CYS A 291 -14.08 -6.11 -8.49
CA CYS A 291 -12.73 -5.98 -7.96
C CYS A 291 -11.92 -5.00 -8.81
N ILE A 292 -11.43 -3.94 -8.20
CA ILE A 292 -10.60 -2.93 -8.86
C ILE A 292 -9.14 -3.21 -8.52
N ILE A 293 -8.35 -3.41 -9.56
CA ILE A 293 -6.90 -3.61 -9.51
C ILE A 293 -6.22 -2.60 -10.45
N GLY A 294 -4.90 -2.55 -10.44
CA GLY A 294 -4.16 -1.68 -11.34
C GLY A 294 -3.08 -0.88 -10.63
N GLU A 295 -2.67 0.21 -11.24
CA GLU A 295 -1.69 1.12 -10.65
C GLU A 295 -2.28 1.81 -9.42
N PHE A 296 -1.47 1.91 -8.38
CA PHE A 296 -1.89 2.35 -7.04
C PHE A 296 -2.67 3.67 -7.05
N TRP A 297 -2.09 4.74 -7.61
CA TRP A 297 -2.71 6.06 -7.57
C TRP A 297 -3.97 6.13 -8.45
N ALA A 298 -3.91 5.60 -9.67
CA ALA A 298 -5.05 5.60 -10.58
C ALA A 298 -6.25 4.80 -10.04
N MET A 299 -5.96 3.73 -9.30
CA MET A 299 -6.99 2.88 -8.68
C MET A 299 -7.62 3.54 -7.46
N THR A 300 -6.86 4.25 -6.63
CA THR A 300 -7.30 4.76 -5.32
C THR A 300 -7.72 6.21 -5.31
N THR A 301 -7.28 7.05 -6.27
CA THR A 301 -7.69 8.45 -6.36
C THR A 301 -9.21 8.58 -6.51
N GLU A 302 -9.78 9.65 -5.94
CA GLU A 302 -11.23 9.85 -5.88
C GLU A 302 -11.69 11.06 -6.73
N GLY A 303 -10.78 11.65 -7.53
CA GLY A 303 -11.01 12.85 -8.33
C GLY A 303 -10.98 12.59 -9.84
N ASP A 304 -10.59 13.64 -10.57
CA ASP A 304 -10.52 13.62 -12.04
C ASP A 304 -9.44 12.67 -12.57
N GLY A 305 -8.48 12.29 -11.71
CA GLY A 305 -7.37 11.41 -12.07
C GLY A 305 -7.78 10.03 -12.57
N ASN A 306 -8.92 9.53 -12.13
CA ASN A 306 -9.54 8.30 -12.64
C ASN A 306 -11.00 8.51 -13.05
N TYR A 307 -11.39 9.73 -13.39
CA TYR A 307 -12.72 10.09 -13.85
C TYR A 307 -13.82 9.77 -12.84
N HIS A 308 -13.55 9.95 -11.54
CA HIS A 308 -14.48 9.59 -10.45
C HIS A 308 -14.99 8.14 -10.52
N LEU A 309 -14.10 7.22 -10.85
CA LEU A 309 -14.39 5.82 -11.15
C LEU A 309 -15.33 5.17 -10.14
N GLN A 310 -15.08 5.35 -8.84
CA GLN A 310 -15.85 4.71 -7.78
C GLN A 310 -17.32 5.17 -7.82
N LYS A 311 -17.56 6.48 -7.91
CA LYS A 311 -18.91 7.04 -8.04
C LYS A 311 -19.61 6.57 -9.30
N PHE A 312 -18.86 6.48 -10.40
CA PHE A 312 -19.38 6.03 -11.67
C PHE A 312 -19.81 4.56 -11.61
N LEU A 313 -18.97 3.67 -11.10
CA LEU A 313 -19.29 2.25 -10.93
C LEU A 313 -20.51 2.04 -10.02
N GLU A 314 -20.56 2.72 -8.88
CA GLU A 314 -21.70 2.64 -7.97
C GLU A 314 -23.01 3.14 -8.63
N SER A 315 -22.93 4.21 -9.45
CA SER A 315 -24.09 4.69 -10.22
C SER A 315 -24.55 3.70 -11.28
N GLU A 316 -23.63 2.93 -11.85
CA GLU A 316 -23.90 1.83 -12.78
C GLU A 316 -24.31 0.52 -12.09
N GLY A 317 -24.44 0.51 -10.78
CA GLY A 317 -24.95 -0.63 -10.01
C GLY A 317 -23.88 -1.58 -9.51
N ALA A 318 -22.66 -1.11 -9.29
CA ALA A 318 -21.59 -1.90 -8.69
C ALA A 318 -21.57 -1.84 -7.15
N GLU A 319 -20.96 -2.87 -6.56
CA GLU A 319 -20.30 -2.86 -5.25
C GLU A 319 -18.80 -2.93 -5.49
N ASP A 320 -18.07 -1.89 -5.09
CA ASP A 320 -16.65 -1.78 -5.35
C ASP A 320 -15.81 -2.51 -4.30
N ASP A 321 -14.80 -3.26 -4.75
CA ASP A 321 -13.78 -3.89 -3.91
C ASP A 321 -12.39 -3.43 -4.39
N ILE A 322 -11.92 -2.33 -3.79
CA ILE A 322 -10.68 -1.66 -4.17
C ILE A 322 -9.54 -2.17 -3.31
N GLN A 323 -8.38 -2.40 -3.91
CA GLN A 323 -7.17 -2.75 -3.17
C GLN A 323 -6.77 -1.59 -2.23
N LEU A 324 -6.62 -1.89 -0.94
CA LEU A 324 -6.30 -0.90 0.08
C LEU A 324 -4.82 -0.48 0.03
N THR A 325 -4.52 0.73 0.48
CA THR A 325 -3.15 1.26 0.63
C THR A 325 -2.29 0.39 1.55
N THR A 326 -2.90 -0.19 2.60
CA THR A 326 -2.20 -1.14 3.49
C THR A 326 -1.69 -2.37 2.72
N ALA A 327 -2.38 -2.81 1.66
CA ALA A 327 -1.89 -3.90 0.81
C ALA A 327 -0.62 -3.49 0.02
N TRP A 328 -0.53 -2.24 -0.41
CA TRP A 328 0.67 -1.69 -1.03
C TRP A 328 1.84 -1.59 -0.03
N LEU A 329 1.58 -1.23 1.22
CA LEU A 329 2.61 -1.29 2.28
C LEU A 329 3.13 -2.71 2.51
N LEU A 330 2.25 -3.72 2.49
CA LEU A 330 2.65 -5.13 2.55
C LEU A 330 3.50 -5.55 1.35
N TYR A 331 3.14 -5.06 0.15
CA TYR A 331 3.93 -5.29 -1.05
C TYR A 331 5.36 -4.74 -0.89
N ASN A 332 5.52 -3.52 -0.39
CA ASN A 332 6.85 -2.94 -0.18
C ASN A 332 7.68 -3.74 0.83
N ILE A 333 7.08 -4.22 1.92
CA ILE A 333 7.74 -5.09 2.88
C ILE A 333 8.18 -6.41 2.22
N TRP A 334 7.30 -7.00 1.43
CA TRP A 334 7.59 -8.22 0.67
C TRP A 334 8.73 -8.02 -0.33
N GLU A 335 8.71 -6.92 -1.08
CA GLU A 335 9.73 -6.58 -2.07
C GLU A 335 11.12 -6.46 -1.43
N VAL A 336 11.22 -5.72 -0.32
CA VAL A 336 12.48 -5.59 0.44
C VAL A 336 12.97 -6.94 0.98
N ALA A 337 12.06 -7.78 1.50
CA ALA A 337 12.41 -9.09 2.00
C ALA A 337 12.90 -10.02 0.88
N ARG A 338 12.23 -9.98 -0.29
CA ARG A 338 12.62 -10.76 -1.45
C ARG A 338 13.97 -10.32 -2.03
N ASP A 339 14.16 -9.02 -2.25
CA ASP A 339 15.43 -8.45 -2.69
C ASP A 339 16.58 -8.86 -1.76
N THR A 340 16.35 -8.79 -0.45
CA THR A 340 17.36 -9.18 0.55
C THR A 340 17.73 -10.66 0.43
N ARG A 341 16.76 -11.57 0.22
CA ARG A 341 17.02 -13.00 0.04
C ARG A 341 17.82 -13.28 -1.23
N GLU A 342 17.40 -12.71 -2.35
CA GLU A 342 18.04 -12.94 -3.66
C GLU A 342 19.45 -12.38 -3.70
N ARG A 343 19.68 -11.20 -3.12
CA ARG A 343 21.02 -10.60 -3.07
C ARG A 343 21.97 -11.32 -2.10
N ARG A 344 21.44 -12.03 -1.09
CA ARG A 344 22.28 -12.88 -0.23
C ARG A 344 23.04 -13.90 -1.07
N ASP A 345 22.35 -14.53 -2.02
CA ASP A 345 22.87 -15.68 -2.77
C ASP A 345 23.66 -15.27 -4.04
N LEU A 346 23.77 -13.97 -4.34
CA LEU A 346 24.49 -13.45 -5.52
C LEU A 346 26.04 -13.49 -5.37
N ARG A 347 26.60 -14.02 -4.30
CA ARG A 347 28.04 -14.14 -4.11
C ARG A 347 28.63 -15.16 -5.08
N SER A 348 29.55 -14.71 -5.94
CA SER A 348 30.55 -15.62 -6.50
C SER A 348 31.62 -15.90 -5.44
N ALA A 349 32.16 -17.12 -5.41
CA ALA A 349 33.17 -17.54 -4.45
C ALA A 349 34.46 -16.67 -4.44
N ASP A 350 34.67 -15.88 -5.50
CA ASP A 350 35.91 -15.15 -5.73
C ASP A 350 35.80 -13.62 -5.60
N SER A 351 34.63 -13.05 -5.47
CA SER A 351 34.50 -11.59 -5.31
C SER A 351 33.41 -11.23 -4.34
N GLY A 352 33.74 -10.69 -3.18
CA GLY A 352 32.80 -10.15 -2.21
C GLY A 352 32.00 -8.93 -2.68
N GLN A 353 32.01 -8.63 -3.99
CA GLN A 353 31.49 -7.38 -4.54
C GLN A 353 29.96 -7.30 -4.70
N TYR A 354 29.22 -8.40 -4.81
CA TYR A 354 27.80 -8.35 -5.19
C TYR A 354 26.80 -8.93 -4.19
N GLY A 355 27.25 -9.61 -3.14
CA GLY A 355 26.40 -10.20 -2.11
C GLY A 355 26.22 -9.29 -0.90
N LEU A 356 25.16 -9.55 -0.11
CA LEU A 356 24.92 -8.83 1.14
C LEU A 356 25.65 -9.44 2.34
N ASP A 357 26.05 -10.72 2.27
CA ASP A 357 26.79 -11.39 3.34
C ASP A 357 28.25 -10.87 3.41
N GLY A 358 28.65 -10.39 4.60
CA GLY A 358 29.97 -9.82 4.86
C GLY A 358 30.14 -8.37 4.43
N PHE A 359 29.05 -7.69 4.08
CA PHE A 359 29.06 -6.24 4.07
C PHE A 359 29.15 -5.77 5.53
N GLU A 360 30.18 -5.01 5.89
CA GLU A 360 30.35 -4.54 7.27
C GLU A 360 29.09 -3.82 7.75
N GLY A 361 28.52 -4.29 8.88
CA GLY A 361 27.32 -3.72 9.48
C GLY A 361 25.98 -4.18 8.88
N PHE A 362 25.96 -5.06 7.87
CA PHE A 362 24.72 -5.55 7.27
C PHE A 362 24.43 -7.00 7.65
N ASP A 363 23.44 -7.21 8.51
CA ASP A 363 22.95 -8.53 8.91
C ASP A 363 21.69 -8.90 8.14
N VAL A 364 21.83 -9.83 7.18
CA VAL A 364 20.75 -10.31 6.33
C VAL A 364 19.63 -10.94 7.16
N SER A 365 19.96 -11.74 8.14
CA SER A 365 18.99 -12.44 9.00
C SER A 365 18.18 -11.46 9.83
N LYS A 366 18.85 -10.45 10.39
CA LYS A 366 18.21 -9.37 11.14
C LYS A 366 17.24 -8.57 10.27
N ARG A 367 17.64 -8.24 9.04
CA ARG A 367 16.78 -7.52 8.11
C ARG A 367 15.54 -8.34 7.74
N LEU A 368 15.69 -9.62 7.43
CA LEU A 368 14.57 -10.51 7.11
C LEU A 368 13.63 -10.71 8.30
N ALA A 369 14.17 -10.89 9.51
CA ALA A 369 13.36 -10.97 10.73
C ALA A 369 12.60 -9.66 10.98
N THR A 370 13.22 -8.52 10.77
CA THR A 370 12.57 -7.20 10.88
C THR A 370 11.42 -7.06 9.88
N MET A 371 11.59 -7.49 8.62
CA MET A 371 10.53 -7.44 7.61
C MET A 371 9.36 -8.37 7.98
N ARG A 372 9.62 -9.56 8.49
CA ARG A 372 8.56 -10.48 8.98
C ARG A 372 7.79 -9.89 10.16
N LEU A 373 8.49 -9.27 11.11
CA LEU A 373 7.85 -8.59 12.24
C LEU A 373 7.01 -7.39 11.78
N ALA A 374 7.51 -6.61 10.82
CA ALA A 374 6.78 -5.49 10.25
C ALA A 374 5.50 -5.96 9.51
N GLU A 375 5.59 -7.03 8.72
CA GLU A 375 4.43 -7.63 8.05
C GLU A 375 3.38 -8.12 9.06
N MET A 376 3.81 -8.90 10.05
CA MET A 376 2.91 -9.41 11.10
C MET A 376 2.29 -8.27 11.90
N GLY A 377 3.10 -7.28 12.29
CA GLY A 377 2.64 -6.09 13.01
C GLY A 377 1.60 -5.28 12.21
N LEU A 378 1.82 -5.12 10.91
CA LEU A 378 0.88 -4.43 10.02
C LEU A 378 -0.44 -5.20 9.86
N ARG A 379 -0.38 -6.53 9.70
CA ARG A 379 -1.57 -7.39 9.59
C ARG A 379 -2.40 -7.39 10.88
N VAL A 380 -1.75 -7.57 12.03
CA VAL A 380 -2.40 -7.51 13.34
C VAL A 380 -2.94 -6.10 13.60
N GLY A 381 -2.12 -5.08 13.36
CA GLY A 381 -2.53 -3.69 13.47
C GLY A 381 -3.77 -3.38 12.64
N PHE A 382 -3.80 -3.80 11.37
CA PHE A 382 -4.97 -3.62 10.53
C PHE A 382 -6.24 -4.24 11.14
N GLN A 383 -6.18 -5.47 11.64
CA GLN A 383 -7.34 -6.13 12.27
C GLN A 383 -7.77 -5.41 13.56
N CYS A 384 -6.81 -4.90 14.34
CA CYS A 384 -7.10 -4.09 15.54
C CYS A 384 -7.91 -2.82 15.23
N PHE A 385 -7.80 -2.28 14.02
CA PHE A 385 -8.60 -1.12 13.58
C PHE A 385 -9.87 -1.53 12.83
N ALA A 386 -9.78 -2.56 12.00
CA ALA A 386 -10.87 -3.05 11.17
C ALA A 386 -12.05 -3.59 12.01
N LEU A 387 -11.76 -4.44 12.99
CA LEU A 387 -12.81 -5.09 13.79
C LEU A 387 -13.62 -4.12 14.66
N PRO A 388 -13.01 -3.17 15.41
CA PRO A 388 -13.77 -2.20 16.19
C PRO A 388 -14.65 -1.27 15.35
N LEU A 389 -14.20 -0.90 14.14
CA LEU A 389 -15.00 -0.08 13.24
C LEU A 389 -16.13 -0.86 12.55
N GLY A 390 -16.00 -2.19 12.47
CA GLY A 390 -17.04 -3.07 11.92
C GLY A 390 -16.69 -3.68 10.55
N LEU A 391 -15.44 -3.59 10.09
CA LEU A 391 -14.98 -4.23 8.86
C LEU A 391 -14.70 -5.72 9.13
N HIS A 392 -15.78 -6.51 9.24
CA HIS A 392 -15.67 -7.94 9.42
C HIS A 392 -15.41 -8.68 8.11
N GLY A 393 -14.70 -9.82 8.19
CA GLY A 393 -14.44 -10.71 7.06
C GLY A 393 -13.53 -10.14 5.97
N TYR A 394 -12.75 -9.10 6.29
CA TYR A 394 -11.71 -8.57 5.40
C TYR A 394 -10.34 -9.06 5.84
N THR A 395 -9.60 -9.64 4.91
CA THR A 395 -8.21 -10.07 5.11
C THR A 395 -7.32 -9.39 4.07
N LEU A 396 -6.20 -8.84 4.54
CA LEU A 396 -5.18 -8.30 3.66
C LEU A 396 -4.58 -9.42 2.79
N PRO A 397 -4.24 -9.14 1.53
CA PRO A 397 -3.69 -10.15 0.64
C PRO A 397 -2.36 -10.71 1.17
N ASP A 398 -2.15 -12.00 0.92
CA ASP A 398 -0.86 -12.66 1.12
C ASP A 398 0.01 -12.41 -0.11
N MET A 399 1.11 -11.68 0.06
CA MET A 399 1.99 -11.28 -1.05
C MET A 399 2.82 -12.44 -1.58
N ASP A 400 3.17 -13.42 -0.75
CA ASP A 400 3.85 -14.64 -1.22
C ASP A 400 2.90 -15.46 -2.10
N HIS A 401 1.63 -15.61 -1.71
CA HIS A 401 0.63 -16.29 -2.55
C HIS A 401 0.35 -15.53 -3.86
N VAL A 402 0.25 -14.20 -3.81
CA VAL A 402 0.08 -13.38 -5.03
C VAL A 402 1.28 -13.56 -5.97
N ALA A 403 2.50 -13.57 -5.44
CA ALA A 403 3.71 -13.81 -6.22
C ALA A 403 3.77 -15.24 -6.77
N GLU A 404 3.39 -16.25 -5.99
CA GLU A 404 3.34 -17.65 -6.41
C GLU A 404 2.41 -17.84 -7.61
N VAL A 405 1.17 -17.34 -7.54
CA VAL A 405 0.21 -17.48 -8.64
C VAL A 405 0.58 -16.65 -9.87
N ALA A 406 1.26 -15.52 -9.67
CA ALA A 406 1.74 -14.67 -10.77
C ALA A 406 2.93 -15.31 -11.50
N SER A 407 3.79 -16.08 -10.81
CA SER A 407 5.10 -16.55 -11.30
C SER A 407 5.05 -17.34 -12.60
N GLY A 408 3.92 -18.02 -12.89
CA GLY A 408 3.71 -18.74 -14.14
C GLY A 408 3.46 -17.85 -15.37
N PHE A 409 3.24 -16.56 -15.16
CA PHE A 409 2.88 -15.59 -16.21
C PHE A 409 3.75 -14.33 -16.18
N TYR A 410 4.31 -13.99 -15.03
CA TYR A 410 5.06 -12.78 -14.79
C TYR A 410 6.29 -13.08 -13.93
N SER A 411 7.46 -12.58 -14.33
CA SER A 411 8.66 -12.73 -13.50
C SER A 411 8.60 -11.84 -12.26
N ASN A 412 8.69 -12.45 -11.09
CA ASN A 412 8.73 -11.74 -9.82
C ASN A 412 10.05 -10.98 -9.58
N ASP A 413 11.04 -11.11 -10.49
CA ASP A 413 12.29 -10.36 -10.44
C ASP A 413 12.15 -8.97 -11.07
N LEU A 414 11.06 -8.74 -11.82
CA LEU A 414 10.68 -7.42 -12.32
C LEU A 414 9.99 -6.64 -11.19
N ARG A 415 10.78 -5.98 -10.38
CA ARG A 415 10.36 -5.20 -9.21
C ARG A 415 10.37 -3.70 -9.52
N GLY A 416 9.79 -2.90 -8.62
CA GLY A 416 9.67 -1.46 -8.77
C GLY A 416 8.41 -1.05 -9.53
N GLY A 417 7.27 -1.39 -8.98
CA GLY A 417 5.91 -1.18 -9.49
C GLY A 417 5.05 -2.41 -9.22
N GLU A 418 3.75 -2.29 -9.40
CA GLU A 418 2.77 -3.29 -8.96
C GLU A 418 2.54 -4.44 -9.95
N GLY A 419 3.39 -4.63 -10.97
CA GLY A 419 3.13 -5.54 -12.09
C GLY A 419 2.74 -6.96 -11.69
N HIS A 420 3.47 -7.60 -10.76
CA HIS A 420 3.12 -8.94 -10.28
C HIS A 420 1.81 -8.94 -9.45
N MET A 421 1.49 -7.85 -8.76
CA MET A 421 0.20 -7.73 -8.08
C MET A 421 -0.96 -7.60 -9.05
N GLU A 422 -0.82 -6.84 -10.14
CA GLU A 422 -1.84 -6.73 -11.18
C GLU A 422 -2.16 -8.11 -11.79
N VAL A 423 -1.12 -8.89 -12.09
CA VAL A 423 -1.25 -10.24 -12.65
C VAL A 423 -1.80 -11.23 -11.63
N GLY A 424 -1.17 -11.32 -10.47
CA GLY A 424 -1.53 -12.28 -9.44
C GLY A 424 -2.91 -12.01 -8.83
N LYS A 425 -3.27 -10.75 -8.62
CA LYS A 425 -4.61 -10.38 -8.12
C LYS A 425 -5.71 -10.69 -9.14
N LEU A 426 -5.46 -10.51 -10.43
CA LEU A 426 -6.41 -10.95 -11.46
C LEU A 426 -6.66 -12.45 -11.35
N ILE A 427 -5.61 -13.27 -11.25
CA ILE A 427 -5.74 -14.74 -11.14
C ILE A 427 -6.49 -15.09 -9.85
N VAL A 428 -6.12 -14.51 -8.72
CA VAL A 428 -6.78 -14.77 -7.42
C VAL A 428 -8.26 -14.39 -7.45
N ASN A 429 -8.62 -13.29 -8.12
CA ASN A 429 -10.02 -12.87 -8.23
C ASN A 429 -10.83 -13.80 -9.12
N VAL A 430 -10.25 -14.23 -10.25
CA VAL A 430 -10.91 -15.13 -11.22
C VAL A 430 -11.07 -16.53 -10.63
N VAL A 431 -9.99 -17.14 -10.14
CA VAL A 431 -9.99 -18.50 -9.59
C VAL A 431 -10.79 -18.57 -8.27
N GLY A 432 -10.65 -17.55 -7.43
CA GLY A 432 -11.36 -17.45 -6.16
C GLY A 432 -12.81 -17.01 -6.26
N GLN A 433 -13.30 -16.72 -7.48
CA GLN A 433 -14.67 -16.24 -7.72
C GLN A 433 -15.07 -15.09 -6.77
N LYS A 434 -14.18 -14.11 -6.59
CA LYS A 434 -14.34 -13.05 -5.58
C LYS A 434 -15.29 -11.94 -6.01
N ALA A 435 -15.54 -11.81 -7.32
CA ALA A 435 -16.37 -10.77 -7.89
C ALA A 435 -16.91 -11.20 -9.27
N HIS A 436 -17.94 -10.52 -9.74
CA HIS A 436 -18.50 -10.73 -11.08
C HIS A 436 -17.58 -10.18 -12.17
N MET A 437 -16.84 -9.11 -11.86
CA MET A 437 -15.97 -8.42 -12.79
C MET A 437 -14.66 -8.04 -12.11
N THR A 438 -13.55 -8.11 -12.84
CA THR A 438 -12.28 -7.47 -12.46
C THR A 438 -12.01 -6.31 -13.41
N LEU A 439 -11.80 -5.13 -12.84
CA LEU A 439 -11.45 -3.90 -13.56
C LEU A 439 -10.00 -3.54 -13.26
N SER A 440 -9.17 -3.47 -14.29
CA SER A 440 -7.77 -3.03 -14.19
C SER A 440 -7.65 -1.58 -14.65
N VAL A 441 -7.23 -0.71 -13.76
CA VAL A 441 -7.10 0.74 -14.00
C VAL A 441 -5.63 1.10 -14.14
N LYS A 442 -5.27 1.70 -15.26
CA LYS A 442 -3.89 2.04 -15.59
C LYS A 442 -3.80 3.50 -16.00
N PRO A 443 -2.80 4.24 -15.53
CA PRO A 443 -2.57 5.58 -16.05
C PRO A 443 -1.83 5.51 -17.39
N PHE A 444 -2.16 6.41 -18.30
CA PHE A 444 -1.38 6.61 -19.51
C PHE A 444 0.10 6.83 -19.17
N GLY A 445 0.99 6.16 -19.88
CA GLY A 445 2.44 6.25 -19.65
C GLY A 445 2.96 5.45 -18.46
N CYS A 446 2.15 4.59 -17.84
CA CYS A 446 2.63 3.71 -16.76
C CYS A 446 3.55 2.62 -17.31
N MET A 447 4.81 2.57 -16.86
CA MET A 447 5.79 1.60 -17.37
C MET A 447 5.48 0.16 -16.97
N PRO A 448 5.21 -0.18 -15.68
CA PRO A 448 4.88 -1.54 -15.29
C PRO A 448 3.62 -2.06 -15.96
N SER A 449 2.55 -1.25 -16.01
CA SER A 449 1.27 -1.67 -16.58
C SER A 449 1.33 -1.85 -18.09
N SER A 450 1.85 -0.85 -18.82
CA SER A 450 1.89 -0.89 -20.29
C SER A 450 2.92 -1.90 -20.82
N GLY A 451 4.06 -2.05 -20.13
CA GLY A 451 5.14 -2.90 -20.59
C GLY A 451 4.89 -4.39 -20.36
N VAL A 452 4.13 -4.75 -19.33
CA VAL A 452 4.03 -6.14 -18.89
C VAL A 452 2.60 -6.60 -18.66
N SER A 453 1.84 -5.93 -17.78
CA SER A 453 0.57 -6.48 -17.33
C SER A 453 -0.51 -6.54 -18.42
N ASP A 454 -0.49 -5.64 -19.40
CA ASP A 454 -1.51 -5.59 -20.46
C ASP A 454 -1.57 -6.86 -21.29
N GLY A 455 -0.45 -7.32 -21.83
CA GLY A 455 -0.38 -8.54 -22.61
C GLY A 455 -0.66 -9.80 -21.78
N VAL A 456 -0.10 -9.83 -20.57
CA VAL A 456 -0.25 -10.98 -19.66
C VAL A 456 -1.69 -11.11 -19.16
N GLN A 457 -2.36 -10.02 -18.83
CA GLN A 457 -3.76 -10.04 -18.40
C GLN A 457 -4.69 -10.57 -19.49
N SER A 458 -4.43 -10.22 -20.75
CA SER A 458 -5.17 -10.78 -21.90
C SER A 458 -4.98 -12.29 -22.03
N LEU A 459 -3.77 -12.80 -21.83
CA LEU A 459 -3.49 -14.24 -21.83
C LEU A 459 -4.22 -14.97 -20.70
N ILE A 460 -4.25 -14.39 -19.49
CA ILE A 460 -4.97 -14.97 -18.35
C ILE A 460 -6.46 -15.08 -18.67
N THR A 461 -7.07 -14.00 -19.18
CA THR A 461 -8.51 -14.00 -19.48
C THR A 461 -8.87 -14.99 -20.59
N SER A 462 -7.98 -15.25 -21.55
CA SER A 462 -8.18 -16.28 -22.57
C SER A 462 -8.18 -17.70 -22.00
N ARG A 463 -7.44 -17.94 -20.90
CA ARG A 463 -7.38 -19.25 -20.23
C ARG A 463 -8.55 -19.51 -19.28
N PHE A 464 -9.26 -18.45 -18.86
CA PHE A 464 -10.42 -18.55 -17.97
C PHE A 464 -11.66 -17.99 -18.69
N PRO A 465 -12.25 -18.75 -19.64
CA PRO A 465 -13.41 -18.29 -20.38
C PRO A 465 -14.59 -18.01 -19.44
N GLY A 466 -15.35 -16.96 -19.74
CA GLY A 466 -16.44 -16.49 -18.88
C GLY A 466 -16.03 -15.40 -17.89
N THR A 467 -14.74 -15.10 -17.76
CA THR A 467 -14.26 -13.99 -16.95
C THR A 467 -14.68 -12.66 -17.55
N ILE A 468 -15.33 -11.81 -16.75
CA ILE A 468 -15.61 -10.42 -17.12
C ILE A 468 -14.42 -9.58 -16.65
N PHE A 469 -13.57 -9.20 -17.58
CA PHE A 469 -12.38 -8.41 -17.33
C PHE A 469 -12.37 -7.17 -18.21
N CYS A 470 -12.15 -6.01 -17.61
CA CYS A 470 -12.03 -4.73 -18.31
C CYS A 470 -10.72 -4.06 -17.92
N ALA A 471 -9.86 -3.81 -18.89
CA ALA A 471 -8.70 -2.94 -18.72
C ALA A 471 -9.05 -1.55 -19.26
N VAL A 472 -8.80 -0.52 -18.47
CA VAL A 472 -9.02 0.88 -18.82
C VAL A 472 -7.78 1.71 -18.52
N GLU A 473 -7.57 2.72 -19.36
CA GLU A 473 -6.47 3.66 -19.23
C GLU A 473 -7.00 5.06 -18.88
N THR A 474 -6.34 5.73 -17.94
CA THR A 474 -6.67 7.11 -17.55
C THR A 474 -5.65 8.05 -18.15
N SER A 475 -6.09 8.89 -19.12
CA SER A 475 -5.24 9.89 -19.79
C SER A 475 -5.51 11.32 -19.32
N GLY A 476 -6.57 11.53 -18.54
CA GLY A 476 -7.01 12.84 -18.07
C GLY A 476 -7.97 13.55 -19.03
N ASP A 477 -8.04 13.13 -20.28
CA ASP A 477 -8.89 13.71 -21.36
C ASP A 477 -9.77 12.67 -22.07
N GLY A 478 -9.63 11.38 -21.73
CA GLY A 478 -10.34 10.26 -22.35
C GLY A 478 -11.63 9.82 -21.65
N ALA A 479 -12.29 10.66 -20.86
CA ALA A 479 -13.43 10.30 -20.02
C ALA A 479 -14.57 9.58 -20.76
N THR A 480 -14.95 10.06 -21.95
CA THR A 480 -16.05 9.46 -22.74
C THR A 480 -15.74 8.02 -23.13
N ASN A 481 -14.54 7.77 -23.61
CA ASN A 481 -14.08 6.42 -23.99
C ASN A 481 -14.02 5.49 -22.77
N PHE A 482 -13.53 6.01 -21.67
CA PHE A 482 -13.46 5.32 -20.40
C PHE A 482 -14.86 4.89 -19.93
N TYR A 483 -15.80 5.82 -19.84
CA TYR A 483 -17.16 5.54 -19.39
C TYR A 483 -17.88 4.54 -20.31
N SER A 484 -17.83 4.73 -21.62
CA SER A 484 -18.46 3.82 -22.58
C SER A 484 -17.94 2.39 -22.45
N ARG A 485 -16.63 2.25 -22.29
CA ARG A 485 -16.00 0.95 -22.13
C ARG A 485 -16.41 0.28 -20.82
N VAL A 486 -16.36 1.00 -19.72
CA VAL A 486 -16.76 0.48 -18.40
C VAL A 486 -18.24 0.11 -18.39
N GLN A 487 -19.15 0.94 -18.94
CA GLN A 487 -20.58 0.64 -19.04
C GLN A 487 -20.88 -0.66 -19.78
N MET A 488 -20.17 -0.92 -20.88
CA MET A 488 -20.34 -2.16 -21.65
C MET A 488 -20.03 -3.41 -20.79
N TYR A 489 -18.98 -3.35 -20.00
CA TYR A 489 -18.61 -4.47 -19.12
C TYR A 489 -19.49 -4.52 -17.87
N MET A 490 -19.91 -3.39 -17.34
CA MET A 490 -20.87 -3.30 -16.23
C MET A 490 -22.22 -3.90 -16.59
N PHE A 491 -22.69 -3.71 -17.83
CA PHE A 491 -23.90 -4.36 -18.30
C PHE A 491 -23.80 -5.89 -18.18
N LYS A 492 -22.70 -6.48 -18.64
CA LYS A 492 -22.43 -7.93 -18.52
C LYS A 492 -22.36 -8.37 -17.05
N ALA A 493 -21.68 -7.58 -16.20
CA ALA A 493 -21.53 -7.88 -14.79
C ALA A 493 -22.87 -7.84 -14.04
N ARG A 494 -23.76 -6.89 -14.36
CA ARG A 494 -25.12 -6.83 -13.79
C ARG A 494 -25.95 -8.04 -14.17
N LEU A 495 -25.95 -8.43 -15.44
CA LEU A 495 -26.66 -9.64 -15.88
C LEU A 495 -26.14 -10.90 -15.17
N ALA A 496 -24.83 -11.01 -14.99
CA ALA A 496 -24.22 -12.11 -14.24
C ALA A 496 -24.64 -12.11 -12.76
N ALA A 497 -24.70 -10.93 -12.13
CA ALA A 497 -25.13 -10.80 -10.74
C ALA A 497 -26.61 -11.15 -10.53
N GLU A 498 -27.49 -10.71 -11.44
CA GLU A 498 -28.92 -11.04 -11.41
C GLU A 498 -29.16 -12.54 -11.61
N GLU A 499 -28.44 -13.14 -12.56
CA GLU A 499 -28.51 -14.58 -12.83
C GLU A 499 -27.99 -15.40 -11.64
N GLU A 500 -26.86 -14.99 -11.02
CA GLU A 500 -26.32 -15.62 -9.81
C GLU A 500 -27.32 -15.55 -8.67
N TYR A 501 -27.92 -14.39 -8.43
CA TYR A 501 -28.92 -14.20 -7.38
C TYR A 501 -30.13 -15.11 -7.58
N ARG A 502 -30.70 -15.13 -8.80
CA ARG A 502 -31.84 -15.97 -9.15
C ARG A 502 -31.53 -17.46 -8.95
N LYS A 503 -30.35 -17.91 -9.44
CA LYS A 503 -29.89 -19.30 -9.25
C LYS A 503 -29.69 -19.63 -7.77
N THR A 504 -29.19 -18.68 -6.98
CA THR A 504 -28.95 -18.88 -5.56
C THR A 504 -30.28 -19.04 -4.79
N LEU A 505 -31.29 -18.23 -5.09
CA LEU A 505 -32.63 -18.40 -4.50
C LEU A 505 -33.20 -19.78 -4.84
N ALA A 506 -33.18 -20.17 -6.11
CA ALA A 506 -33.69 -21.47 -6.57
C ALA A 506 -32.94 -22.66 -5.94
N ALA A 507 -31.61 -22.60 -5.90
CA ALA A 507 -30.77 -23.68 -5.33
C ALA A 507 -30.98 -23.86 -3.82
N ASN A 508 -31.40 -22.82 -3.11
CA ASN A 508 -31.68 -22.86 -1.67
C ASN A 508 -33.18 -23.06 -1.35
N GLY A 509 -34.05 -23.13 -2.36
CA GLY A 509 -35.48 -23.33 -2.19
C GLY A 509 -36.18 -22.20 -1.43
N VAL A 510 -35.74 -20.95 -1.61
CA VAL A 510 -36.28 -19.76 -0.96
C VAL A 510 -36.71 -18.72 -2.00
N THR A 511 -37.73 -17.92 -1.66
CA THR A 511 -38.12 -16.73 -2.45
C THR A 511 -37.52 -15.47 -1.86
N GLU A 512 -37.41 -14.42 -2.65
CA GLU A 512 -36.95 -13.11 -2.16
C GLU A 512 -37.85 -12.60 -1.02
N GLU A 513 -39.17 -12.79 -1.10
CA GLU A 513 -40.10 -12.40 -0.05
C GLU A 513 -39.78 -13.09 1.28
N GLN A 514 -39.51 -14.39 1.25
CA GLN A 514 -39.13 -15.15 2.45
C GLN A 514 -37.84 -14.65 3.07
N VAL A 515 -36.86 -14.31 2.23
CA VAL A 515 -35.58 -13.73 2.69
C VAL A 515 -35.81 -12.34 3.28
N ARG A 516 -36.63 -11.50 2.62
CA ARG A 516 -36.99 -10.15 3.09
C ARG A 516 -37.72 -10.19 4.43
N ASP A 517 -38.67 -11.08 4.58
CA ASP A 517 -39.39 -11.32 5.85
C ASP A 517 -38.46 -11.78 6.96
N PHE A 518 -37.51 -12.65 6.63
CA PHE A 518 -36.50 -13.08 7.58
C PHE A 518 -35.61 -11.91 8.05
N LEU A 519 -35.15 -11.07 7.12
CA LEU A 519 -34.33 -9.91 7.45
C LEU A 519 -35.10 -8.88 8.30
N ALA A 520 -36.38 -8.68 8.05
CA ALA A 520 -37.21 -7.80 8.85
C ALA A 520 -37.31 -8.28 10.31
N LYS A 521 -37.38 -9.59 10.52
CA LYS A 521 -37.42 -10.22 11.85
C LYS A 521 -36.04 -10.33 12.53
N HIS A 522 -34.96 -10.20 11.78
CA HIS A 522 -33.59 -10.40 12.25
C HIS A 522 -32.67 -9.22 11.85
N PRO A 523 -32.77 -8.06 12.52
CA PRO A 523 -32.04 -6.82 12.13
C PRO A 523 -30.53 -6.98 12.05
N LYS A 524 -29.95 -7.97 12.75
CA LYS A 524 -28.51 -8.27 12.68
C LYS A 524 -28.05 -8.50 11.24
N TYR A 525 -28.81 -9.27 10.45
CA TYR A 525 -28.46 -9.61 9.07
C TYR A 525 -28.77 -8.47 8.08
N ALA A 526 -29.71 -7.59 8.43
CA ALA A 526 -30.04 -6.40 7.67
C ALA A 526 -29.13 -5.20 7.94
N SER A 527 -28.23 -5.29 8.93
CA SER A 527 -27.32 -4.20 9.31
C SER A 527 -26.35 -3.83 8.17
N ALA A 528 -26.08 -2.54 8.02
CA ALA A 528 -25.07 -2.03 7.07
C ALA A 528 -23.69 -2.70 7.25
N LEU A 529 -23.31 -2.99 8.48
CA LEU A 529 -22.01 -3.61 8.82
C LEU A 529 -21.99 -5.13 8.71
N HIS A 530 -23.15 -5.77 8.49
CA HIS A 530 -23.20 -7.22 8.34
C HIS A 530 -22.52 -7.67 7.04
N LYS A 531 -21.65 -8.67 7.14
CA LYS A 531 -21.00 -9.31 6.01
C LYS A 531 -21.24 -10.82 6.09
N ALA A 532 -21.95 -11.35 5.10
CA ALA A 532 -22.14 -12.79 4.95
C ALA A 532 -20.80 -13.48 4.57
N PRO A 533 -20.60 -14.74 4.96
CA PRO A 533 -19.47 -15.54 4.52
C PRO A 533 -19.46 -15.69 3.00
N HIS A 534 -18.27 -15.55 2.40
CA HIS A 534 -18.12 -15.63 0.95
C HIS A 534 -18.39 -17.06 0.43
N ARG A 535 -19.33 -17.18 -0.49
CA ARG A 535 -19.73 -18.42 -1.20
C ARG A 535 -20.06 -18.19 -2.67
N ALA A 536 -20.38 -16.96 -3.02
CA ALA A 536 -20.74 -16.53 -4.36
C ALA A 536 -19.98 -15.25 -4.73
N ASN A 537 -20.02 -14.83 -6.01
CA ASN A 537 -19.35 -13.60 -6.41
C ASN A 537 -19.99 -12.37 -5.77
N GLY A 538 -21.32 -12.35 -5.65
CA GLY A 538 -22.08 -11.21 -5.14
C GLY A 538 -22.41 -11.27 -3.65
N SER A 539 -22.36 -10.12 -2.99
CA SER A 539 -22.68 -10.00 -1.55
C SER A 539 -24.16 -10.33 -1.24
N THR A 540 -25.08 -10.06 -2.17
CA THR A 540 -26.49 -10.41 -2.04
C THR A 540 -26.70 -11.94 -2.09
N ALA A 541 -26.04 -12.63 -3.01
CA ALA A 541 -26.06 -14.08 -3.10
C ALA A 541 -25.42 -14.74 -1.85
N ASP A 542 -24.29 -14.21 -1.37
CA ASP A 542 -23.68 -14.64 -0.10
C ASP A 542 -24.68 -14.57 1.06
N LEU A 543 -25.44 -13.48 1.15
CA LEU A 543 -26.47 -13.30 2.18
C LEU A 543 -27.57 -14.36 2.08
N VAL A 544 -28.05 -14.67 0.88
CA VAL A 544 -29.07 -15.72 0.67
C VAL A 544 -28.51 -17.06 1.15
N TYR A 545 -27.28 -17.42 0.78
CA TYR A 545 -26.65 -18.67 1.28
C TYR A 545 -26.55 -18.72 2.80
N GLU A 546 -26.32 -17.58 3.46
CA GLU A 546 -26.22 -17.53 4.92
C GLU A 546 -27.59 -17.71 5.58
N VAL A 547 -28.65 -17.05 5.07
CA VAL A 547 -29.95 -17.00 5.76
C VAL A 547 -30.92 -18.13 5.36
N ALA A 548 -30.81 -18.66 4.14
CA ALA A 548 -31.71 -19.71 3.63
C ALA A 548 -31.85 -20.93 4.56
N PRO A 549 -30.77 -21.45 5.20
CA PRO A 549 -30.91 -22.54 6.18
C PRO A 549 -31.77 -22.19 7.40
N TYR A 550 -31.88 -20.91 7.74
CA TYR A 550 -32.74 -20.48 8.85
C TYR A 550 -34.22 -20.42 8.46
N ILE A 551 -34.48 -20.29 7.17
CA ILE A 551 -35.84 -20.25 6.61
C ILE A 551 -36.34 -21.67 6.34
N THR A 552 -35.52 -22.53 5.72
CA THR A 552 -35.94 -23.83 5.19
C THR A 552 -35.69 -25.00 6.13
N GLN A 553 -34.81 -24.87 7.15
CA GLN A 553 -34.36 -25.99 7.98
C GLN A 553 -34.76 -25.81 9.46
N THR A 554 -35.05 -26.92 10.11
CA THR A 554 -35.24 -26.97 11.57
C THR A 554 -33.91 -26.73 12.30
N ARG A 555 -33.98 -26.40 13.61
CA ARG A 555 -32.78 -26.22 14.43
C ARG A 555 -31.89 -27.46 14.45
N ALA A 556 -32.50 -28.67 14.52
CA ALA A 556 -31.78 -29.94 14.51
C ALA A 556 -31.06 -30.20 13.18
N GLN A 557 -31.71 -29.93 12.04
CA GLN A 557 -31.09 -30.06 10.71
C GLN A 557 -29.90 -29.11 10.52
N ARG A 558 -30.01 -27.86 10.99
CA ARG A 558 -28.87 -26.89 10.96
C ARG A 558 -27.70 -27.36 11.83
N ALA A 559 -27.99 -27.83 13.05
CA ALA A 559 -26.97 -28.36 13.95
C ALA A 559 -26.22 -29.56 13.33
N LEU A 560 -26.97 -30.48 12.70
CA LEU A 560 -26.40 -31.62 12.00
C LEU A 560 -25.57 -31.19 10.77
N GLY A 561 -26.05 -30.21 10.01
CA GLY A 561 -25.34 -29.63 8.86
C GLY A 561 -24.03 -28.95 9.29
N SER A 562 -24.08 -28.17 10.36
CA SER A 562 -22.89 -27.54 10.98
C SER A 562 -21.87 -28.58 11.45
N LEU A 563 -22.33 -29.66 12.11
CA LEU A 563 -21.45 -30.73 12.54
C LEU A 563 -20.80 -31.47 11.37
N LYS A 564 -21.58 -31.78 10.31
CA LYS A 564 -21.04 -32.35 9.07
C LYS A 564 -20.01 -31.46 8.41
N GLY A 565 -20.28 -30.14 8.35
CA GLY A 565 -19.36 -29.14 7.83
C GLY A 565 -18.06 -29.06 8.65
N ALA A 566 -18.16 -29.04 9.96
CA ALA A 566 -17.00 -29.05 10.86
C ALA A 566 -16.16 -30.33 10.71
N VAL A 567 -16.81 -31.50 10.60
CA VAL A 567 -16.11 -32.78 10.36
C VAL A 567 -15.44 -32.80 8.99
N ALA A 568 -16.08 -32.26 7.94
CA ALA A 568 -15.48 -32.14 6.62
C ALA A 568 -14.27 -31.18 6.61
N ALA A 569 -14.40 -30.03 7.28
CA ALA A 569 -13.30 -29.09 7.46
C ALA A 569 -12.13 -29.71 8.27
N ALA A 570 -12.43 -30.42 9.34
CA ALA A 570 -11.43 -31.13 10.11
C ALA A 570 -10.73 -32.24 9.30
N ARG A 571 -11.48 -32.99 8.47
CA ARG A 571 -10.92 -33.99 7.55
C ARG A 571 -10.02 -33.35 6.49
N LYS A 572 -10.43 -32.22 5.92
CA LYS A 572 -9.62 -31.46 4.95
C LYS A 572 -8.35 -30.92 5.61
N ALA A 573 -8.45 -30.36 6.80
CA ALA A 573 -7.30 -29.92 7.59
C ALA A 573 -6.38 -31.10 7.94
N ALA A 574 -6.93 -32.23 8.39
CA ALA A 574 -6.15 -33.44 8.67
C ALA A 574 -5.48 -34.04 7.42
N ALA A 575 -6.08 -33.90 6.24
CA ALA A 575 -5.48 -34.33 4.98
C ALA A 575 -4.35 -33.41 4.51
N THR A 576 -4.41 -32.11 4.83
CA THR A 576 -3.37 -31.12 4.47
C THR A 576 -2.23 -31.07 5.49
N VAL A 577 -2.49 -31.37 6.76
CA VAL A 577 -1.49 -31.42 7.82
C VAL A 577 -0.32 -32.40 7.54
N PRO A 578 -0.51 -33.63 7.01
CA PRO A 578 0.62 -34.49 6.70
C PRO A 578 1.57 -33.94 5.63
N VAL A 579 1.05 -33.22 4.64
CA VAL A 579 1.85 -32.61 3.57
C VAL A 579 2.58 -31.37 4.11
N ALA A 580 1.87 -30.52 4.84
CA ALA A 580 2.47 -29.35 5.50
C ALA A 580 3.45 -29.78 6.60
N ALA A 581 3.13 -30.82 7.38
CA ALA A 581 4.01 -31.39 8.40
C ALA A 581 5.24 -32.06 7.77
N ARG A 582 5.12 -32.78 6.65
CA ARG A 582 6.29 -33.30 5.92
C ARG A 582 7.17 -32.18 5.40
N LYS A 583 6.60 -31.18 4.73
CA LYS A 583 7.35 -29.98 4.29
C LYS A 583 7.98 -29.25 5.47
N ALA A 584 7.27 -29.06 6.57
CA ALA A 584 7.78 -28.43 7.77
C ALA A 584 8.87 -29.27 8.45
N VAL A 585 8.74 -30.60 8.47
CA VAL A 585 9.75 -31.53 9.01
C VAL A 585 10.97 -31.64 8.10
N GLU A 586 10.80 -31.63 6.78
CA GLU A 586 11.91 -31.55 5.82
C GLU A 586 12.65 -30.22 5.93
N SER A 587 11.91 -29.11 6.00
CA SER A 587 12.48 -27.79 6.25
C SER A 587 13.13 -27.69 7.63
N ALA A 588 12.51 -28.23 8.68
CA ALA A 588 13.06 -28.24 10.04
C ALA A 588 14.25 -29.22 10.24
N ARG A 589 14.44 -30.17 9.34
CA ARG A 589 15.58 -31.09 9.32
C ARG A 589 16.79 -30.51 8.62
N SER A 590 16.62 -29.48 7.78
CA SER A 590 17.79 -28.79 7.22
C SER A 590 18.55 -28.08 8.34
N GLU A 591 19.85 -28.28 8.37
CA GLU A 591 20.74 -27.66 9.37
C GLU A 591 20.67 -26.12 9.26
N GLU A 592 20.45 -25.64 8.06
CA GLU A 592 20.23 -24.23 7.69
C GLU A 592 18.96 -23.64 8.34
N PHE A 593 17.82 -24.34 8.33
CA PHE A 593 16.60 -23.89 9.00
C PHE A 593 16.74 -23.90 10.53
N ARG A 594 17.44 -24.90 11.09
CA ARG A 594 17.67 -24.98 12.54
C ARG A 594 18.60 -23.89 13.05
N SER A 595 19.63 -23.55 12.28
CA SER A 595 20.54 -22.44 12.60
C SER A 595 19.79 -21.11 12.49
N GLN A 596 18.95 -20.97 11.48
CA GLN A 596 18.15 -19.78 11.24
C GLN A 596 17.09 -19.56 12.33
N VAL A 597 16.36 -20.60 12.74
CA VAL A 597 15.39 -20.53 13.85
C VAL A 597 16.05 -20.21 15.19
N ARG A 598 17.26 -20.74 15.45
CA ARG A 598 18.02 -20.38 16.67
C ARG A 598 18.48 -18.92 16.63
N ALA A 599 19.04 -18.49 15.53
CA ALA A 599 19.45 -17.09 15.35
C ALA A 599 18.26 -16.11 15.43
N ASP A 600 17.13 -16.47 14.81
CA ASP A 600 15.90 -15.66 14.87
C ASP A 600 15.32 -15.60 16.30
N ALA A 601 15.38 -16.70 17.06
CA ALA A 601 14.90 -16.75 18.45
C ALA A 601 15.81 -15.99 19.41
N GLU A 602 17.13 -16.07 19.25
CA GLU A 602 18.10 -15.29 20.01
C GLU A 602 17.96 -13.80 19.72
N LEU A 603 17.81 -13.44 18.46
CA LEU A 603 17.63 -12.06 18.02
C LEU A 603 16.31 -11.46 18.51
N LEU A 604 15.21 -12.22 18.46
CA LEU A 604 13.92 -11.81 19.05
C LEU A 604 14.07 -11.61 20.56
N GLY A 605 14.80 -12.49 21.23
CA GLY A 605 15.11 -12.36 22.65
C GLY A 605 15.95 -11.12 22.97
N GLU A 606 16.89 -10.74 22.10
CA GLU A 606 17.71 -9.52 22.26
C GLU A 606 16.93 -8.25 21.92
N LEU A 607 16.14 -8.24 20.85
CA LEU A 607 15.29 -7.12 20.47
C LEU A 607 14.23 -6.81 21.52
N VAL A 608 13.59 -7.83 22.07
CA VAL A 608 12.62 -7.70 23.16
C VAL A 608 13.31 -7.23 24.43
N ARG A 609 14.47 -7.81 24.80
CA ARG A 609 15.24 -7.38 25.97
C ARG A 609 15.81 -5.97 25.81
N GLY A 610 16.30 -5.63 24.64
CA GLY A 610 16.82 -4.30 24.33
C GLY A 610 15.74 -3.23 24.44
N ARG A 611 14.58 -3.42 23.82
CA ARG A 611 13.45 -2.47 23.86
C ARG A 611 12.77 -2.40 25.23
N VAL A 612 12.67 -3.53 25.96
CA VAL A 612 12.16 -3.53 27.33
C VAL A 612 13.11 -2.77 28.24
N LYS A 613 14.42 -2.92 28.06
CA LYS A 613 15.43 -2.18 28.83
C LYS A 613 15.45 -0.68 28.49
N GLU A 614 15.27 -0.33 27.23
CA GLU A 614 15.25 1.06 26.77
C GLU A 614 13.97 1.82 27.15
N HIS A 615 12.81 1.18 27.05
CA HIS A 615 11.51 1.81 27.27
C HIS A 615 11.00 1.71 28.71
N TYR A 616 11.31 0.59 29.37
CA TYR A 616 10.85 0.29 30.73
C TYR A 616 11.98 0.26 31.77
N GLY A 617 13.25 0.31 31.33
CA GLY A 617 14.40 0.39 32.22
C GLY A 617 14.29 1.52 33.25
N PRO A 618 13.99 2.76 32.81
CA PRO A 618 13.81 3.88 33.76
C PRO A 618 12.59 3.72 34.68
N LEU A 619 11.55 3.01 34.24
CA LEU A 619 10.36 2.72 35.04
C LEU A 619 10.64 1.63 36.07
N VAL A 620 11.35 0.57 35.67
CA VAL A 620 11.77 -0.53 36.53
C VAL A 620 12.79 -0.05 37.56
N GLU A 621 13.74 0.81 37.18
CA GLU A 621 14.67 1.46 38.12
C GLU A 621 13.96 2.36 39.12
N ARG A 622 12.98 3.15 38.69
CA ARG A 622 12.16 4.00 39.60
C ARG A 622 11.31 3.14 40.55
N LEU A 623 10.77 2.03 40.09
CA LEU A 623 10.00 1.11 40.92
C LEU A 623 10.90 0.34 41.89
N ALA A 624 12.08 -0.10 41.44
CA ALA A 624 13.07 -0.77 42.29
C ALA A 624 13.64 0.18 43.35
N THR A 625 13.91 1.45 42.98
CA THR A 625 14.37 2.49 43.93
C THR A 625 13.28 2.82 44.95
N ARG A 626 12.02 2.88 44.51
CA ARG A 626 10.87 3.12 45.39
C ARG A 626 10.65 1.94 46.36
N ALA A 627 10.83 0.70 45.91
CA ALA A 627 10.73 -0.49 46.76
C ALA A 627 11.90 -0.64 47.75
N MET A 628 13.04 -0.01 47.49
CA MET A 628 14.17 0.02 48.43
C MET A 628 14.06 1.10 49.53
N PHE A 629 13.26 2.14 49.30
CA PHE A 629 13.07 3.25 50.27
C PHE A 629 11.81 3.14 51.11
N ASP A 630 10.85 2.24 50.78
CA ASP A 630 9.65 1.97 51.59
C ASP A 630 9.90 0.81 52.58
N LYS A 631 10.86 0.98 53.48
CA LYS A 631 11.02 0.18 54.70
C LYS A 631 10.70 1.01 55.93
N ASP A 632 9.48 1.51 56.01
CA ASP A 632 8.90 1.95 57.28
C ASP A 632 7.66 1.08 57.57
N PRO A 633 7.51 0.56 58.81
CA PRO A 633 6.42 -0.33 59.15
C PRO A 633 5.09 0.43 59.28
N LEU A 634 4.07 -0.12 58.64
CA LEU A 634 2.68 0.35 58.75
C LEU A 634 2.20 0.39 60.21
N PRO A 635 1.56 1.44 60.68
CA PRO A 635 0.92 1.48 61.99
C PRO A 635 -0.37 0.64 61.94
N ALA A 636 -0.60 -0.03 63.07
CA ALA A 636 -1.67 -1.01 63.28
C ALA A 636 -3.08 -0.42 63.06
N THR A 637 -3.91 -1.18 62.45
CA THR A 637 -5.34 -0.97 62.22
C THR A 637 -6.13 -0.83 63.53
N SER A 638 -6.91 0.23 63.67
CA SER A 638 -8.06 0.29 64.58
C SER A 638 -9.36 0.14 63.79
N ARG A 639 -10.21 -0.71 64.33
CA ARG A 639 -11.53 -1.11 63.82
C ARG A 639 -12.58 0.01 63.90
N SER A 640 -13.49 -0.08 62.97
CA SER A 640 -14.95 0.14 63.04
C SER A 640 -15.53 1.53 63.24
N GLN A 641 -16.31 1.99 62.30
CA GLN A 641 -17.78 2.08 62.41
C GLN A 641 -18.44 2.65 61.15
N PRO A 642 -19.70 2.37 60.85
CA PRO A 642 -20.37 2.74 59.63
C PRO A 642 -21.08 4.07 59.77
N LEU A 643 -21.17 4.84 58.64
CA LEU A 643 -22.07 6.01 58.56
C LEU A 643 -22.93 5.89 57.33
N ALA A 644 -24.22 5.85 57.64
CA ALA A 644 -25.33 6.05 56.72
C ALA A 644 -25.55 7.57 56.53
N GLN A 645 -26.10 7.94 55.35
CA GLN A 645 -26.86 9.14 55.02
C GLN A 645 -26.11 10.49 54.97
N ALA A 646 -25.89 10.99 53.78
CA ALA A 646 -26.54 12.18 53.22
C ALA A 646 -26.26 12.25 51.72
#